data_fd9ab207bde37c32db2cc3d1a0f53c28
#
_entry.id   fd9ab207bde37c32db2cc3d1a0f53c28
#
_cell.length_a   1.000
_cell.length_b   1.000
_cell.length_c   1.000
_cell.angle_alpha   90.00
_cell.angle_beta   90.00
_cell.angle_gamma   90.00
#
_symmetry.space_group_name_H-M   'P 1'
#
loop_
_entity.id
_entity.type
_entity.pdbx_description
1 polymer ?
#
loop_
_entity_poly.entity_id
_entity_poly.type
_entity_poly.pdbx_seq_one_letter_code
_entity_poly.pdbx_strand_id
1 'polypeptide(L)'
;MPPSRRHRRARLGGLLLLLALVLLAVLRSHHGTRLDGFTVDEPWHIVAGVSYARTGDYRLNPEHPPLAKRWVGMAMPAGFSLRPAAPLSEKMQERDMVEETMFYDNDAAAAQQRARVAMWSLHAALLMALGLLLWRAFGLAWAAGTLAFLAIEPTVAAHLPVVMTDLPLALALMVAAVCAGLLAAGWRWRWVAGLGVALGLALGAKHSALAGIGGIVAVLGVAALSAWRVQGISGVAVRLAKLAAALLLAVVVLWAQYGFHFHAGTDGSDGFNRDLAGKLAEINSVHWREGIAFADRWQLLPRSYLWGLADTVRTGVEGRAISEHFVWGRTWRGDPPWFSWPAIIVAKVPLALLLLGMLGLLALWRAPLAPAARWTLATVLGASAFHLLALVGSGAIWGGVRHAMPVLVALAILAGAAVFRAWHARSWRWGAPAATLLVAALAMTIREPRAWEYHNELVGGSAGAYRYFTNEGLDLGQRFAEIREFHDRVIRPSGQPMYSSYWMGEEQLRAARLNYRRRVESLQDDNVQGIYEGWFVYPRSMRLRWPSRDWDPEEAFAGLHRVATFGNVDVWQGRQVRPRTRADSLSEEVFEYIYKDGGQDWALVARRLEEVVAVTPQSMASGIELGNAYVRLGDGPAAIRAYRRFLDQDKVPVDPDVRRQVEARIADIRGAGDATASLAPLRNPWLE
;
A
#
# COMPACT_ATOMS: atom_id res chain seq x y z
N MET A 1 24.78 -21.98 -37.96
CA MET A 1 23.65 -22.39 -38.80
C MET A 1 22.41 -21.61 -38.41
N PRO A 2 21.63 -21.04 -39.34
CA PRO A 2 20.35 -20.43 -39.03
C PRO A 2 19.39 -21.48 -38.47
N PRO A 3 18.53 -21.14 -37.49
CA PRO A 3 17.60 -22.11 -36.92
C PRO A 3 16.63 -22.63 -37.97
N SER A 4 16.37 -23.93 -37.94
CA SER A 4 15.43 -24.57 -38.88
C SER A 4 14.04 -23.93 -38.78
N ARG A 5 13.24 -23.99 -39.88
CA ARG A 5 11.85 -23.49 -39.97
C ARG A 5 10.99 -24.04 -38.82
N ARG A 6 11.20 -25.28 -38.41
CA ARG A 6 10.48 -25.94 -37.31
C ARG A 6 10.80 -25.29 -35.97
N HIS A 7 12.06 -24.92 -35.67
CA HIS A 7 12.48 -24.22 -34.47
C HIS A 7 11.92 -22.78 -34.42
N ARG A 8 11.87 -22.08 -35.55
CA ARG A 8 11.26 -20.75 -35.63
C ARG A 8 9.76 -20.79 -35.32
N ARG A 9 9.01 -21.75 -35.89
CA ARG A 9 7.56 -21.93 -35.61
C ARG A 9 7.31 -22.26 -34.15
N ALA A 10 8.09 -23.17 -33.55
CA ALA A 10 7.95 -23.49 -32.12
C ALA A 10 8.21 -22.28 -31.19
N ARG A 11 9.23 -21.44 -31.50
CA ARG A 11 9.49 -20.21 -30.76
C ARG A 11 8.36 -19.19 -30.91
N LEU A 12 7.86 -18.99 -32.11
CA LEU A 12 6.74 -18.09 -32.35
C LEU A 12 5.49 -18.56 -31.61
N GLY A 13 5.16 -19.85 -31.65
CA GLY A 13 4.05 -20.42 -30.89
C GLY A 13 4.19 -20.20 -29.39
N GLY A 14 5.40 -20.33 -28.83
CA GLY A 14 5.67 -20.03 -27.43
C GLY A 14 5.48 -18.56 -27.07
N LEU A 15 5.94 -17.64 -27.92
CA LEU A 15 5.73 -16.20 -27.73
C LEU A 15 4.25 -15.82 -27.76
N LEU A 16 3.50 -16.39 -28.74
CA LEU A 16 2.06 -16.16 -28.86
C LEU A 16 1.29 -16.70 -27.63
N LEU A 17 1.69 -17.84 -27.09
CA LEU A 17 1.10 -18.39 -25.86
C LEU A 17 1.32 -17.45 -24.67
N LEU A 18 2.55 -16.97 -24.43
CA LEU A 18 2.84 -16.05 -23.34
C LEU A 18 2.07 -14.74 -23.52
N LEU A 19 2.02 -14.20 -24.74
CA LEU A 19 1.24 -12.99 -25.05
C LEU A 19 -0.26 -13.22 -24.79
N ALA A 20 -0.82 -14.35 -25.20
CA ALA A 20 -2.21 -14.69 -24.94
C ALA A 20 -2.53 -14.75 -23.45
N LEU A 21 -1.63 -15.31 -22.62
CA LEU A 21 -1.80 -15.36 -21.17
C LEU A 21 -1.73 -13.96 -20.52
N VAL A 22 -0.84 -13.09 -21.00
CA VAL A 22 -0.77 -11.69 -20.53
C VAL A 22 -2.04 -10.93 -20.95
N LEU A 23 -2.52 -11.10 -22.18
CA LEU A 23 -3.77 -10.50 -22.61
C LEU A 23 -4.97 -11.03 -21.81
N LEU A 24 -4.99 -12.31 -21.49
CA LEU A 24 -6.01 -12.91 -20.62
C LEU A 24 -5.99 -12.24 -19.22
N ALA A 25 -4.81 -12.02 -18.66
CA ALA A 25 -4.68 -11.31 -17.37
C ALA A 25 -5.28 -9.90 -17.45
N VAL A 26 -5.00 -9.14 -18.50
CA VAL A 26 -5.55 -7.78 -18.71
C VAL A 26 -7.06 -7.81 -18.91
N LEU A 27 -7.58 -8.72 -19.76
CA LEU A 27 -9.03 -8.85 -20.00
C LEU A 27 -9.78 -9.23 -18.73
N ARG A 28 -9.23 -10.17 -17.97
CA ARG A 28 -9.82 -10.57 -16.70
C ARG A 28 -9.78 -9.44 -15.67
N SER A 29 -8.69 -8.69 -15.61
CA SER A 29 -8.57 -7.50 -14.80
C SER A 29 -9.63 -6.46 -15.16
N HIS A 30 -9.80 -6.16 -16.45
CA HIS A 30 -10.84 -5.24 -16.91
C HIS A 30 -12.24 -5.68 -16.46
N HIS A 31 -12.55 -6.99 -16.56
CA HIS A 31 -13.84 -7.52 -16.11
C HIS A 31 -14.01 -7.41 -14.59
N GLY A 32 -12.99 -7.77 -13.80
CA GLY A 32 -13.03 -7.83 -12.34
C GLY A 32 -12.92 -6.49 -11.64
N THR A 33 -12.64 -5.40 -12.39
CA THR A 33 -12.50 -4.03 -11.85
C THR A 33 -13.46 -3.02 -12.48
N ARG A 34 -14.43 -3.50 -13.27
CA ARG A 34 -15.38 -2.63 -14.00
C ARG A 34 -16.30 -1.80 -13.08
N LEU A 35 -16.51 -2.26 -11.84
CA LEU A 35 -17.31 -1.57 -10.83
C LEU A 35 -16.49 -0.67 -9.92
N ASP A 36 -15.14 -0.66 -10.08
CA ASP A 36 -14.26 0.07 -9.19
C ASP A 36 -14.16 1.54 -9.60
N GLY A 37 -14.45 2.44 -8.68
CA GLY A 37 -14.05 3.84 -8.71
C GLY A 37 -12.57 4.02 -8.37
N PHE A 38 -12.18 5.22 -8.02
CA PHE A 38 -10.84 5.48 -7.46
C PHE A 38 -10.67 4.77 -6.12
N THR A 39 -9.46 4.27 -5.88
CA THR A 39 -8.99 4.07 -4.50
C THR A 39 -8.59 5.41 -3.90
N VAL A 40 -8.48 5.49 -2.57
CA VAL A 40 -8.10 6.75 -1.90
C VAL A 40 -6.71 7.25 -2.30
N ASP A 41 -5.82 6.38 -2.74
CA ASP A 41 -4.44 6.71 -3.11
C ASP A 41 -4.29 7.15 -4.58
N GLU A 42 -5.18 6.71 -5.48
CA GLU A 42 -5.01 6.95 -6.94
C GLU A 42 -4.97 8.42 -7.35
N PRO A 43 -5.81 9.33 -6.81
CA PRO A 43 -5.73 10.76 -7.14
C PRO A 43 -4.34 11.34 -6.85
N TRP A 44 -3.75 11.00 -5.71
CA TRP A 44 -2.40 11.44 -5.32
C TRP A 44 -1.33 10.96 -6.30
N HIS A 45 -1.37 9.68 -6.64
CA HIS A 45 -0.41 9.09 -7.56
C HIS A 45 -0.53 9.67 -8.98
N ILE A 46 -1.75 9.96 -9.45
CA ILE A 46 -1.98 10.52 -10.78
C ILE A 46 -1.49 11.96 -10.84
N VAL A 47 -1.93 12.82 -9.91
CA VAL A 47 -1.57 14.25 -9.89
C VAL A 47 -0.06 14.41 -9.71
N ALA A 48 0.54 13.71 -8.74
CA ALA A 48 1.98 13.69 -8.55
C ALA A 48 2.71 13.17 -9.80
N GLY A 49 2.19 12.15 -10.45
CA GLY A 49 2.75 11.59 -11.68
C GLY A 49 2.79 12.60 -12.83
N VAL A 50 1.75 13.40 -12.97
CA VAL A 50 1.71 14.49 -13.98
C VAL A 50 2.75 15.57 -13.65
N SER A 51 2.87 15.96 -12.37
CA SER A 51 3.92 16.87 -11.91
C SER A 51 5.32 16.33 -12.28
N TYR A 52 5.62 15.09 -11.91
CA TYR A 52 6.91 14.46 -12.20
C TYR A 52 7.24 14.38 -13.69
N ALA A 53 6.25 14.02 -14.52
CA ALA A 53 6.46 13.81 -15.94
C ALA A 53 6.61 15.12 -16.74
N ARG A 54 5.90 16.19 -16.34
CA ARG A 54 5.86 17.43 -17.10
C ARG A 54 6.80 18.50 -16.60
N THR A 55 6.90 18.61 -15.27
CA THR A 55 7.67 19.69 -14.65
C THR A 55 8.99 19.21 -14.05
N GLY A 56 9.17 17.91 -13.84
CA GLY A 56 10.32 17.37 -13.11
C GLY A 56 10.29 17.70 -11.61
N ASP A 57 9.13 18.09 -11.07
CA ASP A 57 8.93 18.43 -9.67
C ASP A 57 8.44 17.21 -8.90
N TYR A 58 9.24 16.74 -7.94
CA TYR A 58 9.02 15.54 -7.13
C TYR A 58 8.60 15.86 -5.69
N ARG A 59 8.18 17.11 -5.41
CA ARG A 59 7.75 17.53 -4.07
C ARG A 59 6.41 16.92 -3.64
N LEU A 60 5.50 16.68 -4.58
CA LEU A 60 4.17 16.14 -4.33
C LEU A 60 4.21 14.63 -4.10
N ASN A 61 3.60 14.13 -3.02
CA ASN A 61 3.53 12.72 -2.66
C ASN A 61 4.90 11.98 -2.70
N PRO A 62 5.93 12.47 -1.99
CA PRO A 62 7.25 11.84 -1.98
C PRO A 62 7.28 10.49 -1.24
N GLU A 63 6.20 10.10 -0.55
CA GLU A 63 6.05 8.86 0.22
C GLU A 63 6.37 7.61 -0.59
N HIS A 64 6.10 7.64 -1.88
CA HIS A 64 6.35 6.52 -2.79
C HIS A 64 7.25 6.92 -3.95
N PRO A 65 8.16 6.04 -4.39
CA PRO A 65 9.02 6.26 -5.56
C PRO A 65 8.24 6.47 -6.86
N PRO A 66 8.88 6.98 -7.94
CA PRO A 66 8.17 7.59 -9.07
C PRO A 66 7.75 6.64 -10.19
N LEU A 67 8.13 5.35 -10.20
CA LEU A 67 7.94 4.46 -11.38
C LEU A 67 6.51 4.47 -11.93
N ALA A 68 5.54 4.06 -11.10
CA ALA A 68 4.13 3.98 -11.50
C ALA A 68 3.55 5.37 -11.78
N LYS A 69 3.84 6.33 -10.90
CA LYS A 69 3.35 7.70 -11.01
C LYS A 69 3.81 8.35 -12.31
N ARG A 70 5.12 8.32 -12.57
CA ARG A 70 5.69 8.93 -13.78
C ARG A 70 5.18 8.25 -15.06
N TRP A 71 5.03 6.91 -15.04
CA TRP A 71 4.46 6.16 -16.14
C TRP A 71 3.04 6.61 -16.48
N VAL A 72 2.19 6.78 -15.47
CA VAL A 72 0.84 7.30 -15.60
C VAL A 72 0.84 8.75 -16.02
N GLY A 73 1.68 9.59 -15.42
CA GLY A 73 1.81 11.02 -15.75
C GLY A 73 2.14 11.28 -17.22
N MET A 74 3.00 10.43 -17.81
CA MET A 74 3.31 10.50 -19.26
C MET A 74 2.11 10.17 -20.16
N ALA A 75 1.16 9.38 -19.67
CA ALA A 75 -0.04 8.99 -20.41
C ALA A 75 -1.19 10.00 -20.29
N MET A 76 -1.10 10.97 -19.38
CA MET A 76 -2.15 11.97 -19.20
C MET A 76 -2.18 12.97 -20.37
N PRO A 77 -3.39 13.46 -20.75
CA PRO A 77 -3.54 14.38 -21.90
C PRO A 77 -2.84 15.71 -21.61
N ALA A 78 -2.31 16.35 -22.65
CA ALA A 78 -1.63 17.64 -22.51
C ALA A 78 -2.47 18.71 -21.79
N GLY A 79 -3.78 18.65 -21.92
CA GLY A 79 -4.73 19.56 -21.26
C GLY A 79 -5.06 19.22 -19.80
N PHE A 80 -4.42 18.23 -19.19
CA PHE A 80 -4.60 17.97 -17.75
C PHE A 80 -4.06 19.16 -16.96
N SER A 81 -4.91 19.81 -16.19
CA SER A 81 -4.55 20.97 -15.37
C SER A 81 -3.81 20.53 -14.11
N LEU A 82 -2.76 21.25 -13.76
CA LEU A 82 -2.08 21.14 -12.46
C LEU A 82 -2.24 22.47 -11.72
N ARG A 83 -2.64 22.43 -10.48
CA ARG A 83 -2.57 23.59 -9.60
C ARG A 83 -1.12 23.93 -9.32
N PRO A 84 -0.75 25.22 -9.23
CA PRO A 84 0.59 25.62 -8.81
C PRO A 84 0.90 24.99 -7.44
N ALA A 85 2.09 24.48 -7.29
CA ALA A 85 2.56 24.00 -5.99
C ALA A 85 2.68 25.20 -5.04
N ALA A 86 1.66 25.42 -4.21
CA ALA A 86 1.76 26.32 -3.09
C ALA A 86 2.72 25.71 -2.05
N PRO A 87 3.40 26.53 -1.23
CA PRO A 87 4.12 25.99 -0.08
C PRO A 87 3.15 25.22 0.82
N LEU A 88 3.28 23.91 0.83
CA LEU A 88 2.48 23.05 1.69
C LEU A 88 3.26 22.86 3.01
N SER A 89 2.58 23.02 4.14
CA SER A 89 3.16 22.78 5.46
C SER A 89 2.62 21.52 6.12
N GLU A 90 1.48 21.00 5.62
CA GLU A 90 0.77 19.87 6.20
C GLU A 90 0.22 18.93 5.13
N LYS A 91 0.11 17.65 5.48
CA LYS A 91 -0.40 16.61 4.58
C LYS A 91 -1.87 16.82 4.20
N MET A 92 -2.67 17.39 5.09
CA MET A 92 -4.09 17.67 4.79
C MET A 92 -4.23 18.70 3.67
N GLN A 93 -3.40 19.74 3.66
CA GLN A 93 -3.36 20.74 2.58
C GLN A 93 -2.95 20.12 1.23
N GLU A 94 -1.99 19.19 1.27
CA GLU A 94 -1.58 18.46 0.08
C GLU A 94 -2.72 17.59 -0.46
N ARG A 95 -3.45 16.90 0.42
CA ARG A 95 -4.61 16.11 0.04
C ARG A 95 -5.69 16.93 -0.64
N ASP A 96 -6.04 18.04 -0.04
CA ASP A 96 -7.04 18.96 -0.56
C ASP A 96 -6.68 19.47 -1.96
N MET A 97 -5.45 19.95 -2.13
CA MET A 97 -4.93 20.39 -3.43
C MET A 97 -5.01 19.28 -4.49
N VAL A 98 -4.67 18.04 -4.13
CA VAL A 98 -4.72 16.89 -5.03
C VAL A 98 -6.15 16.53 -5.41
N GLU A 99 -7.07 16.47 -4.44
CA GLU A 99 -8.47 16.13 -4.68
C GLU A 99 -9.15 17.25 -5.51
N GLU A 100 -8.92 18.50 -5.19
CA GLU A 100 -9.42 19.63 -5.99
C GLU A 100 -8.87 19.59 -7.42
N THR A 101 -7.56 19.38 -7.59
CA THR A 101 -6.96 19.22 -8.91
C THR A 101 -7.64 18.11 -9.70
N MET A 102 -7.90 16.96 -9.07
CA MET A 102 -8.49 15.81 -9.74
C MET A 102 -9.96 16.00 -10.05
N PHE A 103 -10.76 16.50 -9.11
CA PHE A 103 -12.22 16.43 -9.19
C PHE A 103 -12.89 17.73 -9.68
N TYR A 104 -12.21 18.87 -9.59
CA TYR A 104 -12.75 20.16 -10.09
C TYR A 104 -12.05 20.66 -11.35
N ASP A 105 -10.72 20.51 -11.44
CA ASP A 105 -9.96 21.12 -12.53
C ASP A 105 -9.83 20.18 -13.74
N ASN A 106 -10.18 18.88 -13.59
CA ASN A 106 -10.04 17.86 -14.62
C ASN A 106 -11.27 16.96 -14.75
N ASP A 107 -11.39 16.28 -15.90
CA ASP A 107 -12.31 15.14 -16.05
C ASP A 107 -11.72 13.90 -15.33
N ALA A 108 -12.14 13.71 -14.08
CA ALA A 108 -11.65 12.64 -13.23
C ALA A 108 -11.91 11.24 -13.84
N ALA A 109 -13.05 11.04 -14.54
CA ALA A 109 -13.38 9.75 -15.14
C ALA A 109 -12.46 9.45 -16.32
N ALA A 110 -12.22 10.42 -17.19
CA ALA A 110 -11.28 10.27 -18.32
C ALA A 110 -9.83 10.10 -17.82
N ALA A 111 -9.43 10.81 -16.76
CA ALA A 111 -8.13 10.66 -16.13
C ALA A 111 -7.94 9.25 -15.56
N GLN A 112 -8.93 8.72 -14.83
CA GLN A 112 -8.90 7.35 -14.30
C GLN A 112 -8.78 6.31 -15.41
N GLN A 113 -9.56 6.44 -16.46
CA GLN A 113 -9.52 5.49 -17.58
C GLN A 113 -8.14 5.46 -18.25
N ARG A 114 -7.52 6.64 -18.49
CA ARG A 114 -6.17 6.73 -19.06
C ARG A 114 -5.12 6.15 -18.13
N ALA A 115 -5.21 6.46 -16.84
CA ALA A 115 -4.34 5.92 -15.82
C ALA A 115 -4.37 4.38 -15.79
N ARG A 116 -5.57 3.80 -15.84
CA ARG A 116 -5.76 2.34 -15.89
C ARG A 116 -5.13 1.71 -17.14
N VAL A 117 -5.32 2.32 -18.30
CA VAL A 117 -4.68 1.84 -19.55
C VAL A 117 -3.16 1.90 -19.43
N ALA A 118 -2.60 2.97 -18.88
CA ALA A 118 -1.17 3.09 -18.63
C ALA A 118 -0.68 1.99 -17.68
N MET A 119 -1.38 1.74 -16.56
CA MET A 119 -0.99 0.70 -15.61
C MET A 119 -1.09 -0.71 -16.20
N TRP A 120 -2.14 -1.03 -16.95
CA TRP A 120 -2.20 -2.30 -17.69
C TRP A 120 -1.01 -2.47 -18.64
N SER A 121 -0.58 -1.40 -19.33
CA SER A 121 0.58 -1.47 -20.24
C SER A 121 1.89 -1.75 -19.50
N LEU A 122 2.12 -1.08 -18.36
CA LEU A 122 3.30 -1.30 -17.51
C LEU A 122 3.33 -2.74 -16.98
N HIS A 123 2.23 -3.19 -16.43
CA HIS A 123 2.15 -4.54 -15.86
C HIS A 123 2.21 -5.64 -16.93
N ALA A 124 1.61 -5.41 -18.10
CA ALA A 124 1.72 -6.36 -19.24
C ALA A 124 3.18 -6.49 -19.70
N ALA A 125 3.93 -5.38 -19.75
CA ALA A 125 5.35 -5.41 -20.08
C ALA A 125 6.17 -6.18 -19.03
N LEU A 126 5.92 -5.96 -17.74
CA LEU A 126 6.59 -6.66 -16.64
C LEU A 126 6.21 -8.15 -16.60
N LEU A 127 4.94 -8.52 -16.80
CA LEU A 127 4.49 -9.91 -16.90
C LEU A 127 5.13 -10.62 -18.11
N MET A 128 5.20 -9.94 -19.25
CA MET A 128 5.86 -10.51 -20.44
C MET A 128 7.36 -10.70 -20.19
N ALA A 129 8.04 -9.73 -19.59
CA ALA A 129 9.44 -9.85 -19.21
C ALA A 129 9.66 -11.03 -18.25
N LEU A 130 8.82 -11.15 -17.21
CA LEU A 130 8.86 -12.29 -16.28
C LEU A 130 8.66 -13.62 -17.03
N GLY A 131 7.64 -13.71 -17.87
CA GLY A 131 7.34 -14.93 -18.67
C GLY A 131 8.50 -15.34 -19.57
N LEU A 132 9.12 -14.39 -20.28
CA LEU A 132 10.29 -14.65 -21.15
C LEU A 132 11.52 -15.11 -20.35
N LEU A 133 11.78 -14.51 -19.20
CA LEU A 133 12.89 -14.88 -18.32
C LEU A 133 12.65 -16.26 -17.68
N LEU A 134 11.42 -16.56 -17.24
CA LEU A 134 11.05 -17.89 -16.75
C LEU A 134 11.15 -18.94 -17.85
N TRP A 135 10.75 -18.61 -19.08
CA TRP A 135 10.95 -19.49 -20.22
C TRP A 135 12.44 -19.79 -20.42
N ARG A 136 13.29 -18.78 -20.27
CA ARG A 136 14.75 -18.96 -20.37
C ARG A 136 15.34 -19.79 -19.23
N ALA A 137 14.82 -19.67 -18.02
CA ALA A 137 15.34 -20.35 -16.82
C ALA A 137 14.82 -21.80 -16.67
N PHE A 138 13.53 -22.02 -16.95
CA PHE A 138 12.83 -23.27 -16.64
C PHE A 138 12.17 -23.93 -17.85
N GLY A 139 11.94 -23.21 -18.94
CA GLY A 139 11.22 -23.69 -20.11
C GLY A 139 9.78 -23.15 -20.21
N LEU A 140 9.18 -23.31 -21.40
CA LEU A 140 7.90 -22.69 -21.76
C LEU A 140 6.75 -23.14 -20.86
N ALA A 141 6.65 -24.44 -20.57
CA ALA A 141 5.55 -24.97 -19.75
C ALA A 141 5.51 -24.37 -18.35
N TRP A 142 6.67 -24.15 -17.75
CA TRP A 142 6.77 -23.48 -16.44
C TRP A 142 6.33 -22.01 -16.52
N ALA A 143 6.86 -21.27 -17.48
CA ALA A 143 6.49 -19.88 -17.70
C ALA A 143 4.98 -19.73 -17.97
N ALA A 144 4.41 -20.60 -18.79
CA ALA A 144 2.98 -20.61 -19.08
C ALA A 144 2.14 -20.93 -17.82
N GLY A 145 2.55 -21.90 -17.01
CA GLY A 145 1.88 -22.22 -15.75
C GLY A 145 1.90 -21.06 -14.75
N THR A 146 3.04 -20.37 -14.64
CA THR A 146 3.16 -19.17 -13.81
C THR A 146 2.23 -18.04 -14.29
N LEU A 147 2.25 -17.72 -15.59
CA LEU A 147 1.40 -16.66 -16.14
C LEU A 147 -0.09 -17.03 -16.08
N ALA A 148 -0.45 -18.30 -16.25
CA ALA A 148 -1.83 -18.77 -16.08
C ALA A 148 -2.31 -18.59 -14.65
N PHE A 149 -1.47 -18.90 -13.65
CA PHE A 149 -1.77 -18.64 -12.25
C PHE A 149 -2.03 -17.13 -12.03
N LEU A 150 -1.11 -16.26 -12.47
CA LEU A 150 -1.22 -14.81 -12.29
C LEU A 150 -2.42 -14.22 -13.05
N ALA A 151 -2.79 -14.78 -14.20
CA ALA A 151 -3.97 -14.35 -14.94
C ALA A 151 -5.29 -14.73 -14.26
N ILE A 152 -5.31 -15.81 -13.47
CA ILE A 152 -6.51 -16.27 -12.75
C ILE A 152 -6.63 -15.59 -11.37
N GLU A 153 -5.54 -15.24 -10.75
CA GLU A 153 -5.46 -14.77 -9.37
C GLU A 153 -6.17 -13.39 -9.20
N PRO A 154 -7.20 -13.27 -8.32
CA PRO A 154 -8.02 -12.07 -8.22
C PRO A 154 -7.26 -10.84 -7.71
N THR A 155 -6.30 -11.00 -6.80
CA THR A 155 -5.51 -9.88 -6.28
C THR A 155 -4.67 -9.24 -7.38
N VAL A 156 -4.05 -10.06 -8.23
CA VAL A 156 -3.31 -9.56 -9.40
C VAL A 156 -4.27 -8.85 -10.35
N ALA A 157 -5.41 -9.47 -10.66
CA ALA A 157 -6.42 -8.87 -11.55
C ALA A 157 -6.90 -7.51 -11.03
N ALA A 158 -7.15 -7.39 -9.72
CA ALA A 158 -7.56 -6.14 -9.08
C ALA A 158 -6.51 -5.03 -9.18
N HIS A 159 -5.22 -5.37 -9.02
CA HIS A 159 -4.14 -4.38 -8.95
C HIS A 159 -3.53 -4.02 -10.30
N LEU A 160 -3.82 -4.78 -11.36
CA LEU A 160 -3.30 -4.47 -12.71
C LEU A 160 -3.67 -3.06 -13.20
N PRO A 161 -4.90 -2.51 -12.98
CA PRO A 161 -5.26 -1.17 -13.45
C PRO A 161 -4.98 -0.07 -12.44
N VAL A 162 -4.83 -0.39 -11.16
CA VAL A 162 -4.78 0.61 -10.08
C VAL A 162 -3.43 1.30 -10.05
N VAL A 163 -3.43 2.62 -9.91
CA VAL A 163 -2.20 3.42 -9.83
C VAL A 163 -1.60 3.29 -8.44
N MET A 164 -0.90 2.19 -8.25
CA MET A 164 -0.24 1.83 -6.98
C MET A 164 1.14 1.26 -7.22
N THR A 165 1.89 1.12 -6.16
CA THR A 165 3.31 0.76 -6.18
C THR A 165 3.57 -0.74 -5.94
N ASP A 166 2.58 -1.47 -5.43
CA ASP A 166 2.75 -2.83 -4.91
C ASP A 166 2.97 -3.88 -6.00
N LEU A 167 2.12 -3.91 -7.04
CA LEU A 167 2.25 -4.88 -8.12
C LEU A 167 3.46 -4.58 -9.04
N PRO A 168 3.78 -3.31 -9.39
CA PRO A 168 5.03 -3.00 -10.09
C PRO A 168 6.26 -3.46 -9.31
N LEU A 169 6.29 -3.25 -7.99
CA LEU A 169 7.35 -3.78 -7.12
C LEU A 169 7.45 -5.30 -7.23
N ALA A 170 6.32 -6.02 -7.01
CA ALA A 170 6.33 -7.47 -6.98
C ALA A 170 6.85 -8.08 -8.29
N LEU A 171 6.40 -7.55 -9.42
CA LEU A 171 6.82 -8.02 -10.74
C LEU A 171 8.28 -7.65 -11.04
N ALA A 172 8.71 -6.40 -10.79
CA ALA A 172 10.09 -5.98 -11.00
C ALA A 172 11.08 -6.74 -10.10
N LEU A 173 10.72 -6.97 -8.84
CA LEU A 173 11.53 -7.76 -7.90
C LEU A 173 11.67 -9.21 -8.36
N MET A 174 10.60 -9.84 -8.85
CA MET A 174 10.68 -11.21 -9.36
C MET A 174 11.44 -11.29 -10.69
N VAL A 175 11.32 -10.29 -11.57
CA VAL A 175 12.20 -10.15 -12.75
C VAL A 175 13.67 -10.05 -12.32
N ALA A 176 13.97 -9.26 -11.31
CA ALA A 176 15.32 -9.15 -10.74
C ALA A 176 15.81 -10.48 -10.17
N ALA A 177 14.96 -11.20 -9.41
CA ALA A 177 15.29 -12.50 -8.85
C ALA A 177 15.59 -13.55 -9.93
N VAL A 178 14.82 -13.57 -11.04
CA VAL A 178 15.12 -14.47 -12.17
C VAL A 178 16.42 -14.08 -12.87
N CYS A 179 16.67 -12.79 -13.11
CA CYS A 179 17.95 -12.31 -13.65
C CYS A 179 19.12 -12.69 -12.75
N ALA A 180 18.96 -12.58 -11.43
CA ALA A 180 19.95 -12.97 -10.43
C ALA A 180 20.30 -14.46 -10.51
N GLY A 181 19.28 -15.33 -10.61
CA GLY A 181 19.50 -16.75 -10.77
C GLY A 181 20.22 -17.12 -12.07
N LEU A 182 19.86 -16.46 -13.17
CA LEU A 182 20.56 -16.60 -14.45
C LEU A 182 21.99 -16.04 -14.41
N LEU A 183 22.22 -14.98 -13.62
CA LEU A 183 23.56 -14.46 -13.34
C LEU A 183 24.39 -15.49 -12.56
N ALA A 184 23.87 -16.02 -11.46
CA ALA A 184 24.56 -17.01 -10.62
C ALA A 184 24.96 -18.27 -11.41
N ALA A 185 24.15 -18.68 -12.40
CA ALA A 185 24.43 -19.85 -13.22
C ALA A 185 25.61 -19.67 -14.16
N GLY A 186 25.99 -18.47 -14.53
CA GLY A 186 27.04 -18.29 -15.54
C GLY A 186 27.81 -16.98 -15.51
N TRP A 187 27.48 -16.08 -14.62
CA TRP A 187 28.14 -14.78 -14.38
C TRP A 187 28.40 -13.92 -15.63
N ARG A 188 27.44 -13.93 -16.59
CA ARG A 188 27.51 -13.20 -17.85
C ARG A 188 27.06 -11.74 -17.69
N TRP A 189 27.77 -10.79 -18.29
CA TRP A 189 27.46 -9.35 -18.20
C TRP A 189 26.07 -8.96 -18.61
N ARG A 190 25.44 -9.64 -19.58
CA ARG A 190 24.03 -9.39 -19.92
C ARG A 190 23.07 -9.57 -18.75
N TRP A 191 23.40 -10.50 -17.82
CA TRP A 191 22.56 -10.72 -16.63
C TRP A 191 22.94 -9.75 -15.50
N VAL A 192 24.15 -9.19 -15.49
CA VAL A 192 24.50 -8.06 -14.64
C VAL A 192 23.67 -6.84 -15.02
N ALA A 193 23.60 -6.52 -16.33
CA ALA A 193 22.76 -5.44 -16.83
C ALA A 193 21.26 -5.67 -16.55
N GLY A 194 20.74 -6.88 -16.86
CA GLY A 194 19.33 -7.22 -16.61
C GLY A 194 18.97 -7.14 -15.13
N LEU A 195 19.85 -7.62 -14.24
CA LEU A 195 19.68 -7.52 -12.79
C LEU A 195 19.66 -6.06 -12.34
N GLY A 196 20.65 -5.25 -12.75
CA GLY A 196 20.75 -3.85 -12.34
C GLY A 196 19.53 -3.03 -12.76
N VAL A 197 19.07 -3.20 -14.02
CA VAL A 197 17.85 -2.53 -14.49
C VAL A 197 16.64 -2.97 -13.68
N ALA A 198 16.44 -4.26 -13.47
CA ALA A 198 15.27 -4.78 -12.75
C ALA A 198 15.26 -4.36 -11.27
N LEU A 199 16.43 -4.34 -10.60
CA LEU A 199 16.59 -3.84 -9.24
C LEU A 199 16.27 -2.33 -9.17
N GLY A 200 16.75 -1.54 -10.12
CA GLY A 200 16.48 -0.11 -10.19
C GLY A 200 15.00 0.19 -10.41
N LEU A 201 14.30 -0.61 -11.24
CA LEU A 201 12.85 -0.52 -11.39
C LEU A 201 12.12 -0.90 -10.10
N ALA A 202 12.57 -1.92 -9.37
CA ALA A 202 11.98 -2.32 -8.10
C ALA A 202 12.16 -1.24 -7.03
N LEU A 203 13.35 -0.62 -6.92
CA LEU A 203 13.62 0.52 -6.03
C LEU A 203 12.76 1.73 -6.39
N GLY A 204 12.58 2.01 -7.68
CA GLY A 204 11.72 3.08 -8.16
C GLY A 204 10.23 2.78 -8.06
N ALA A 205 9.84 1.54 -7.76
CA ALA A 205 8.44 1.18 -7.51
C ALA A 205 8.05 1.41 -6.03
N LYS A 206 8.82 0.86 -5.07
CA LYS A 206 8.49 0.96 -3.63
C LYS A 206 9.72 0.71 -2.77
N HIS A 207 9.85 1.43 -1.64
CA HIS A 207 10.99 1.30 -0.72
C HIS A 207 11.12 -0.11 -0.11
N SER A 208 10.01 -0.83 0.09
CA SER A 208 10.03 -2.21 0.59
C SER A 208 10.74 -3.21 -0.34
N ALA A 209 11.14 -2.79 -1.56
CA ALA A 209 12.06 -3.53 -2.43
C ALA A 209 13.35 -3.92 -1.71
N LEU A 210 13.85 -3.06 -0.80
CA LEU A 210 15.11 -3.26 -0.08
C LEU A 210 15.16 -4.61 0.64
N ALA A 211 14.06 -5.04 1.24
CA ALA A 211 13.97 -6.34 1.91
C ALA A 211 14.21 -7.51 0.93
N GLY A 212 13.47 -7.54 -0.19
CA GLY A 212 13.64 -8.59 -1.20
C GLY A 212 15.00 -8.53 -1.91
N ILE A 213 15.54 -7.33 -2.11
CA ILE A 213 16.90 -7.12 -2.66
C ILE A 213 17.94 -7.73 -1.72
N GLY A 214 17.79 -7.55 -0.39
CA GLY A 214 18.64 -8.20 0.60
C GLY A 214 18.70 -9.72 0.41
N GLY A 215 17.56 -10.37 0.18
CA GLY A 215 17.47 -11.79 -0.10
C GLY A 215 18.19 -12.20 -1.41
N ILE A 216 18.03 -11.40 -2.49
CA ILE A 216 18.75 -11.62 -3.75
C ILE A 216 20.26 -11.50 -3.54
N VAL A 217 20.71 -10.45 -2.86
CA VAL A 217 22.14 -10.21 -2.58
C VAL A 217 22.74 -11.32 -1.72
N ALA A 218 22.02 -11.80 -0.70
CA ALA A 218 22.47 -12.92 0.13
C ALA A 218 22.70 -14.20 -0.69
N VAL A 219 21.74 -14.56 -1.56
CA VAL A 219 21.88 -15.75 -2.42
C VAL A 219 23.02 -15.57 -3.44
N LEU A 220 23.15 -14.38 -4.04
CA LEU A 220 24.26 -14.10 -4.97
C LEU A 220 25.62 -14.08 -4.26
N GLY A 221 25.69 -13.63 -3.00
CA GLY A 221 26.86 -13.73 -2.15
C GLY A 221 27.32 -15.16 -1.97
N VAL A 222 26.38 -16.06 -1.61
CA VAL A 222 26.65 -17.50 -1.53
C VAL A 222 27.11 -18.07 -2.87
N ALA A 223 26.46 -17.68 -3.98
CA ALA A 223 26.87 -18.09 -5.32
C ALA A 223 28.25 -17.55 -5.72
N ALA A 224 28.62 -16.34 -5.28
CA ALA A 224 29.97 -15.79 -5.51
C ALA A 224 31.02 -16.55 -4.71
N LEU A 225 30.77 -16.78 -3.43
CA LEU A 225 31.66 -17.52 -2.54
C LEU A 225 31.91 -18.97 -2.99
N SER A 226 30.92 -19.61 -3.63
CA SER A 226 31.10 -20.96 -4.19
C SER A 226 32.23 -21.06 -5.22
N ALA A 227 32.69 -19.92 -5.78
CA ALA A 227 33.84 -19.87 -6.68
C ALA A 227 35.18 -20.22 -5.99
N TRP A 228 35.26 -20.02 -4.67
CA TRP A 228 36.49 -20.25 -3.89
C TRP A 228 37.11 -21.61 -4.15
N ARG A 229 36.27 -22.65 -4.17
CA ARG A 229 36.75 -24.05 -4.34
C ARG A 229 37.33 -24.36 -5.72
N VAL A 230 36.95 -23.61 -6.75
CA VAL A 230 37.32 -23.92 -8.16
C VAL A 230 38.21 -22.84 -8.77
N GLN A 231 38.01 -21.58 -8.41
CA GLN A 231 38.65 -20.42 -9.03
C GLN A 231 39.47 -19.60 -8.02
N GLY A 232 39.53 -20.01 -6.76
CA GLY A 232 40.21 -19.27 -5.71
C GLY A 232 39.59 -17.90 -5.42
N ILE A 233 40.34 -17.05 -4.72
CA ILE A 233 39.89 -15.71 -4.30
C ILE A 233 39.64 -14.77 -5.49
N SER A 234 40.39 -14.91 -6.58
CA SER A 234 40.22 -14.11 -7.80
C SER A 234 38.82 -14.34 -8.44
N GLY A 235 38.37 -15.59 -8.46
CA GLY A 235 37.05 -15.92 -8.95
C GLY A 235 35.92 -15.32 -8.08
N VAL A 236 36.11 -15.32 -6.76
CA VAL A 236 35.17 -14.66 -5.82
C VAL A 236 35.16 -13.15 -6.07
N ALA A 237 36.35 -12.52 -6.15
CA ALA A 237 36.47 -11.07 -6.38
C ALA A 237 35.77 -10.62 -7.68
N VAL A 238 35.98 -11.36 -8.79
CA VAL A 238 35.31 -11.05 -10.07
C VAL A 238 33.78 -11.15 -9.96
N ARG A 239 33.24 -12.14 -9.23
CA ARG A 239 31.82 -12.30 -9.06
C ARG A 239 31.24 -11.21 -8.16
N LEU A 240 31.92 -10.84 -7.08
CA LEU A 240 31.51 -9.72 -6.21
C LEU A 240 31.58 -8.39 -6.96
N ALA A 241 32.62 -8.16 -7.79
CA ALA A 241 32.69 -6.98 -8.65
C ALA A 241 31.49 -6.89 -9.63
N LYS A 242 31.07 -8.02 -10.21
CA LYS A 242 29.84 -8.07 -11.05
C LYS A 242 28.60 -7.80 -10.29
N LEU A 243 28.47 -8.29 -9.05
CA LEU A 243 27.35 -7.96 -8.17
C LEU A 243 27.34 -6.46 -7.84
N ALA A 244 28.48 -5.90 -7.47
CA ALA A 244 28.61 -4.46 -7.21
C ALA A 244 28.25 -3.62 -8.44
N ALA A 245 28.64 -4.04 -9.64
CA ALA A 245 28.27 -3.38 -10.89
C ALA A 245 26.77 -3.41 -11.14
N ALA A 246 26.07 -4.53 -10.81
CA ALA A 246 24.63 -4.60 -10.92
C ALA A 246 23.93 -3.65 -9.92
N LEU A 247 24.42 -3.59 -8.67
CA LEU A 247 23.89 -2.68 -7.65
C LEU A 247 24.12 -1.22 -8.02
N LEU A 248 25.29 -0.88 -8.53
CA LEU A 248 25.59 0.47 -9.03
C LEU A 248 24.65 0.85 -10.18
N LEU A 249 24.44 -0.06 -11.14
CA LEU A 249 23.50 0.18 -12.23
C LEU A 249 22.07 0.35 -11.69
N ALA A 250 21.68 -0.38 -10.65
CA ALA A 250 20.36 -0.20 -10.02
C ALA A 250 20.19 1.22 -9.45
N VAL A 251 21.23 1.74 -8.79
CA VAL A 251 21.24 3.13 -8.30
C VAL A 251 21.15 4.12 -9.46
N VAL A 252 21.90 3.91 -10.55
CA VAL A 252 21.83 4.76 -11.75
C VAL A 252 20.42 4.75 -12.36
N VAL A 253 19.78 3.58 -12.45
CA VAL A 253 18.39 3.47 -12.94
C VAL A 253 17.40 4.16 -12.00
N LEU A 254 17.61 4.10 -10.69
CA LEU A 254 16.81 4.86 -9.72
C LEU A 254 16.97 6.36 -9.95
N TRP A 255 18.19 6.87 -10.06
CA TRP A 255 18.48 8.27 -10.37
C TRP A 255 17.83 8.74 -11.68
N ALA A 256 17.85 7.90 -12.71
CA ALA A 256 17.21 8.20 -13.99
C ALA A 256 15.68 8.41 -13.85
N GLN A 257 15.03 7.70 -12.93
CA GLN A 257 13.61 7.88 -12.66
C GLN A 257 13.29 9.21 -11.97
N TYR A 258 14.29 9.82 -11.30
CA TYR A 258 14.23 11.17 -10.73
C TYR A 258 14.87 12.24 -11.64
N GLY A 259 15.09 11.91 -12.93
CA GLY A 259 15.69 12.85 -13.88
C GLY A 259 17.11 13.30 -13.53
N PHE A 260 17.82 12.54 -12.70
CA PHE A 260 19.13 12.86 -12.12
C PHE A 260 19.15 14.14 -11.27
N HIS A 261 18.01 14.56 -10.72
CA HIS A 261 17.94 15.69 -9.80
C HIS A 261 18.08 15.20 -8.36
N PHE A 262 18.94 15.88 -7.59
CA PHE A 262 19.06 15.61 -6.15
C PHE A 262 17.91 16.24 -5.38
N HIS A 263 17.65 17.53 -5.61
CA HIS A 263 16.52 18.25 -5.01
C HIS A 263 15.19 17.84 -5.63
N ALA A 264 14.10 17.97 -4.86
CA ALA A 264 12.78 17.60 -5.30
C ALA A 264 12.20 18.57 -6.33
N GLY A 265 12.41 19.87 -6.15
CA GLY A 265 12.00 20.92 -7.08
C GLY A 265 13.08 21.23 -8.12
N THR A 266 12.67 21.65 -9.31
CA THR A 266 13.56 22.10 -10.40
C THR A 266 14.28 23.40 -10.10
N ASP A 267 13.77 24.16 -9.12
CA ASP A 267 14.34 25.39 -8.59
C ASP A 267 15.42 25.14 -7.53
N GLY A 268 15.76 23.89 -7.25
CA GLY A 268 16.69 23.48 -6.20
C GLY A 268 16.08 23.52 -4.79
N SER A 269 14.77 23.71 -4.66
CA SER A 269 14.07 23.63 -3.37
C SER A 269 13.59 22.22 -3.05
N ASP A 270 13.27 21.97 -1.78
CA ASP A 270 12.70 20.74 -1.28
C ASP A 270 11.45 21.02 -0.40
N GLY A 271 10.57 21.89 -0.89
CA GLY A 271 9.34 22.29 -0.20
C GLY A 271 8.33 21.13 -0.12
N PHE A 272 8.63 20.10 0.67
CA PHE A 272 7.70 19.06 1.03
C PHE A 272 6.66 19.58 2.04
N ASN A 273 5.54 18.86 2.22
CA ASN A 273 4.58 19.12 3.29
C ASN A 273 5.23 19.07 4.69
N ARG A 274 6.44 18.56 4.78
CA ARG A 274 7.31 18.51 5.95
C ARG A 274 8.76 18.34 5.52
N ASP A 275 9.68 18.98 6.19
CA ASP A 275 11.12 18.86 5.86
C ASP A 275 11.69 17.47 6.22
N LEU A 276 12.79 17.09 5.57
CA LEU A 276 13.45 15.82 5.82
C LEU A 276 13.99 15.72 7.26
N ALA A 277 14.45 16.82 7.84
CA ALA A 277 14.97 16.84 9.21
C ALA A 277 13.87 16.49 10.22
N GLY A 278 12.66 17.05 10.04
CA GLY A 278 11.49 16.70 10.83
C GLY A 278 11.10 15.24 10.70
N LYS A 279 11.13 14.69 9.46
CA LYS A 279 10.88 13.27 9.24
C LYS A 279 11.89 12.36 9.92
N LEU A 280 13.17 12.72 9.89
CA LEU A 280 14.22 11.96 10.55
C LEU A 280 14.10 11.99 12.08
N ALA A 281 13.65 13.12 12.65
CA ALA A 281 13.45 13.25 14.09
C ALA A 281 12.38 12.28 14.63
N GLU A 282 11.46 11.82 13.81
CA GLU A 282 10.39 10.88 14.18
C GLU A 282 10.82 9.41 14.16
N ILE A 283 11.93 9.08 13.52
CA ILE A 283 12.43 7.71 13.45
C ILE A 283 13.10 7.37 14.79
N ASN A 284 12.61 6.33 15.46
CA ASN A 284 13.17 5.83 16.72
C ASN A 284 14.52 5.14 16.51
N SER A 285 14.66 4.36 15.44
CA SER A 285 15.90 3.62 15.12
C SER A 285 17.05 4.57 14.74
N VAL A 286 18.07 4.66 15.59
CA VAL A 286 19.27 5.45 15.36
C VAL A 286 19.96 5.04 14.05
N HIS A 287 20.01 3.73 13.73
CA HIS A 287 20.67 3.23 12.52
C HIS A 287 19.97 3.72 11.24
N TRP A 288 18.64 3.70 11.19
CA TRP A 288 17.88 4.23 10.07
C TRP A 288 18.06 5.73 9.93
N ARG A 289 17.92 6.46 11.04
CA ARG A 289 18.07 7.92 11.06
C ARG A 289 19.44 8.37 10.57
N GLU A 290 20.51 7.80 11.14
CA GLU A 290 21.88 8.13 10.74
C GLU A 290 22.22 7.67 9.31
N GLY A 291 21.73 6.50 8.90
CA GLY A 291 21.94 5.98 7.54
C GLY A 291 21.30 6.87 6.47
N ILE A 292 20.05 7.33 6.70
CA ILE A 292 19.37 8.23 5.77
C ILE A 292 20.03 9.61 5.79
N ALA A 293 20.40 10.15 6.96
CA ALA A 293 21.12 11.42 7.08
C ALA A 293 22.49 11.38 6.38
N PHE A 294 23.20 10.25 6.48
CA PHE A 294 24.44 10.04 5.74
C PHE A 294 24.21 10.07 4.22
N ALA A 295 23.20 9.35 3.73
CA ALA A 295 22.89 9.31 2.32
C ALA A 295 22.46 10.70 1.77
N ASP A 296 21.74 11.50 2.56
CA ASP A 296 21.39 12.89 2.23
C ASP A 296 22.64 13.78 2.17
N ARG A 297 23.47 13.74 3.23
CA ARG A 297 24.71 14.54 3.31
C ARG A 297 25.64 14.33 2.12
N TRP A 298 25.78 13.08 1.66
CA TRP A 298 26.64 12.71 0.57
C TRP A 298 25.92 12.65 -0.79
N GLN A 299 24.66 13.08 -0.84
CA GLN A 299 23.83 13.08 -2.05
C GLN A 299 23.84 11.73 -2.79
N LEU A 300 23.80 10.62 -2.04
CA LEU A 300 23.87 9.28 -2.61
C LEU A 300 22.60 8.89 -3.36
N LEU A 301 21.46 9.42 -2.93
CA LEU A 301 20.13 9.15 -3.47
C LEU A 301 19.33 10.46 -3.58
N PRO A 302 18.35 10.56 -4.50
CA PRO A 302 17.48 11.72 -4.60
C PRO A 302 16.78 12.04 -3.28
N ARG A 303 16.66 13.33 -2.92
CA ARG A 303 16.09 13.74 -1.62
C ARG A 303 14.63 13.31 -1.45
N SER A 304 13.82 13.35 -2.51
CA SER A 304 12.46 12.79 -2.47
C SER A 304 12.43 11.29 -2.17
N TYR A 305 13.41 10.53 -2.65
CA TYR A 305 13.54 9.10 -2.32
C TYR A 305 13.88 8.91 -0.84
N LEU A 306 14.82 9.70 -0.31
CA LEU A 306 15.24 9.64 1.10
C LEU A 306 14.09 10.04 2.03
N TRP A 307 13.32 11.07 1.66
CA TRP A 307 12.15 11.49 2.40
C TRP A 307 11.10 10.36 2.48
N GLY A 308 10.78 9.75 1.35
CA GLY A 308 9.84 8.62 1.30
C GLY A 308 10.37 7.37 2.02
N LEU A 309 11.70 7.14 2.03
CA LEU A 309 12.29 6.07 2.81
C LEU A 309 12.14 6.33 4.31
N ALA A 310 12.36 7.58 4.78
CA ALA A 310 12.14 7.97 6.16
C ALA A 310 10.68 7.74 6.59
N ASP A 311 9.73 8.13 5.73
CA ASP A 311 8.31 7.88 5.97
C ASP A 311 7.99 6.38 6.01
N THR A 312 8.54 5.58 5.10
CA THR A 312 8.38 4.11 5.09
C THR A 312 8.93 3.45 6.36
N VAL A 313 10.07 3.92 6.88
CA VAL A 313 10.64 3.41 8.13
C VAL A 313 9.69 3.71 9.28
N ARG A 314 9.25 4.95 9.42
CA ARG A 314 8.36 5.38 10.49
C ARG A 314 7.00 4.65 10.45
N THR A 315 6.38 4.59 9.27
CA THR A 315 5.00 4.09 9.13
C THR A 315 4.91 2.59 8.90
N GLY A 316 5.88 2.01 8.20
CA GLY A 316 5.88 0.61 7.80
C GLY A 316 6.75 -0.28 8.67
N VAL A 317 7.94 0.18 9.09
CA VAL A 317 8.85 -0.64 9.90
C VAL A 317 8.56 -0.47 11.38
N GLU A 318 8.47 0.78 11.87
CA GLU A 318 8.23 1.09 13.29
C GLU A 318 6.75 1.09 13.67
N GLY A 319 5.86 1.11 12.67
CA GLY A 319 4.41 1.22 12.88
C GLY A 319 3.99 2.66 13.22
N ARG A 320 2.72 2.98 12.98
CA ARG A 320 2.13 4.31 13.30
C ARG A 320 1.61 4.39 14.73
N ALA A 321 2.31 3.84 15.72
CA ALA A 321 1.82 3.69 17.09
C ALA A 321 0.44 2.99 17.16
N ILE A 322 0.11 2.14 16.18
CA ILE A 322 -1.10 1.35 16.16
C ILE A 322 -0.93 0.22 17.16
N SER A 323 -1.66 0.30 18.27
CA SER A 323 -1.58 -0.68 19.34
C SER A 323 -2.64 -1.79 19.26
N GLU A 324 -3.46 -1.80 18.22
CA GLU A 324 -4.58 -2.74 18.10
C GLU A 324 -4.74 -3.25 16.67
N HIS A 325 -4.75 -4.58 16.52
CA HIS A 325 -4.84 -5.24 15.22
C HIS A 325 -5.97 -6.27 15.21
N PHE A 326 -6.80 -6.28 14.17
CA PHE A 326 -7.85 -7.27 14.01
C PHE A 326 -7.45 -8.31 12.96
N VAL A 327 -7.14 -9.52 13.42
CA VAL A 327 -6.66 -10.60 12.58
C VAL A 327 -7.32 -11.89 12.97
N TRP A 328 -7.80 -12.65 12.00
CA TRP A 328 -8.42 -13.95 12.15
C TRP A 328 -9.59 -13.96 13.14
N GLY A 329 -10.41 -12.88 13.07
CA GLY A 329 -11.61 -12.73 13.89
C GLY A 329 -11.35 -12.37 15.35
N ARG A 330 -10.15 -11.91 15.69
CA ARG A 330 -9.76 -11.48 17.04
C ARG A 330 -9.02 -10.16 17.03
N THR A 331 -9.23 -9.38 18.06
CA THR A 331 -8.44 -8.18 18.34
C THR A 331 -7.17 -8.55 19.13
N TRP A 332 -6.04 -8.09 18.63
CA TRP A 332 -4.71 -8.26 19.23
C TRP A 332 -4.20 -6.90 19.67
N ARG A 333 -3.64 -6.81 20.88
CA ARG A 333 -3.05 -5.59 21.42
C ARG A 333 -1.53 -5.68 21.41
N GLY A 334 -0.86 -4.54 21.16
CA GLY A 334 0.59 -4.49 20.95
C GLY A 334 0.95 -4.87 19.51
N ASP A 335 2.07 -5.55 19.30
CA ASP A 335 2.52 -5.97 17.97
C ASP A 335 1.55 -6.97 17.31
N PRO A 336 1.41 -6.91 15.96
CA PRO A 336 0.60 -7.89 15.25
C PRO A 336 1.18 -9.30 15.40
N PRO A 337 0.35 -10.33 15.55
CA PRO A 337 0.85 -11.71 15.70
C PRO A 337 1.62 -12.14 14.45
N TRP A 338 2.71 -12.90 14.65
CA TRP A 338 3.63 -13.35 13.59
C TRP A 338 2.93 -14.05 12.41
N PHE A 339 1.80 -14.71 12.66
CA PHE A 339 1.03 -15.42 11.64
C PHE A 339 0.12 -14.52 10.81
N SER A 340 0.05 -13.23 11.08
CA SER A 340 -0.84 -12.30 10.39
C SER A 340 -0.66 -12.35 8.88
N TRP A 341 0.58 -12.25 8.40
CA TRP A 341 0.87 -12.29 6.97
C TRP A 341 0.58 -13.63 6.31
N PRO A 342 0.99 -14.78 6.87
CA PRO A 342 0.54 -16.08 6.39
C PRO A 342 -0.98 -16.23 6.35
N ALA A 343 -1.69 -15.77 7.38
CA ALA A 343 -3.16 -15.82 7.43
C ALA A 343 -3.82 -14.97 6.33
N ILE A 344 -3.34 -13.74 6.11
CA ILE A 344 -3.82 -12.85 5.05
C ILE A 344 -3.61 -13.50 3.67
N ILE A 345 -2.41 -14.04 3.40
CA ILE A 345 -2.10 -14.69 2.11
C ILE A 345 -3.01 -15.91 1.90
N VAL A 346 -3.12 -16.77 2.91
CA VAL A 346 -3.95 -17.99 2.82
C VAL A 346 -5.42 -17.66 2.61
N ALA A 347 -5.95 -16.63 3.26
CA ALA A 347 -7.35 -16.22 3.11
C ALA A 347 -7.64 -15.54 1.76
N LYS A 348 -6.64 -14.91 1.15
CA LYS A 348 -6.81 -14.09 -0.06
C LYS A 348 -6.64 -14.87 -1.35
N VAL A 349 -5.71 -15.84 -1.38
CA VAL A 349 -5.45 -16.64 -2.59
C VAL A 349 -6.51 -17.73 -2.74
N PRO A 350 -7.08 -17.95 -3.95
CA PRO A 350 -8.01 -19.06 -4.21
C PRO A 350 -7.42 -20.39 -3.75
N LEU A 351 -8.21 -21.20 -3.04
CA LEU A 351 -7.74 -22.49 -2.47
C LEU A 351 -7.15 -23.41 -3.54
N ALA A 352 -7.74 -23.44 -4.74
CA ALA A 352 -7.23 -24.23 -5.83
C ALA A 352 -5.84 -23.76 -6.29
N LEU A 353 -5.54 -22.45 -6.23
CA LEU A 353 -4.20 -21.92 -6.54
C LEU A 353 -3.19 -22.20 -5.44
N LEU A 354 -3.60 -22.17 -4.18
CA LEU A 354 -2.75 -22.62 -3.06
C LEU A 354 -2.38 -24.09 -3.22
N LEU A 355 -3.35 -24.96 -3.52
CA LEU A 355 -3.12 -26.39 -3.79
C LEU A 355 -2.23 -26.60 -5.01
N LEU A 356 -2.37 -25.78 -6.07
CA LEU A 356 -1.48 -25.82 -7.23
C LEU A 356 -0.05 -25.45 -6.86
N GLY A 357 0.15 -24.46 -5.98
CA GLY A 357 1.46 -24.12 -5.42
C GLY A 357 2.07 -25.27 -4.63
N MET A 358 1.28 -25.94 -3.78
CA MET A 358 1.71 -27.14 -3.04
C MET A 358 2.06 -28.29 -3.99
N LEU A 359 1.26 -28.50 -5.04
CA LEU A 359 1.56 -29.49 -6.09
C LEU A 359 2.88 -29.14 -6.81
N GLY A 360 3.15 -27.86 -7.01
CA GLY A 360 4.43 -27.36 -7.54
C GLY A 360 5.62 -27.70 -6.64
N LEU A 361 5.49 -27.50 -5.33
CA LEU A 361 6.51 -27.91 -4.34
C LEU A 361 6.76 -29.43 -4.36
N LEU A 362 5.70 -30.22 -4.45
CA LEU A 362 5.81 -31.68 -4.58
C LEU A 362 6.49 -32.07 -5.89
N ALA A 363 6.21 -31.34 -7.00
CA ALA A 363 6.85 -31.58 -8.29
C ALA A 363 8.36 -31.29 -8.25
N LEU A 364 8.81 -30.40 -7.38
CA LEU A 364 10.23 -30.09 -7.16
C LEU A 364 10.94 -31.13 -6.26
N TRP A 365 10.19 -31.92 -5.51
CA TRP A 365 10.77 -32.94 -4.65
C TRP A 365 11.52 -33.96 -5.51
N ARG A 366 12.83 -34.07 -5.29
CA ARG A 366 13.75 -34.96 -6.04
C ARG A 366 13.82 -34.67 -7.55
N ALA A 367 13.38 -33.49 -8.03
CA ALA A 367 13.53 -33.13 -9.42
C ALA A 367 14.98 -32.75 -9.75
N PRO A 368 15.62 -33.33 -10.77
CA PRO A 368 16.91 -32.89 -11.22
C PRO A 368 16.76 -31.54 -11.93
N LEU A 369 17.18 -30.45 -11.28
CA LEU A 369 17.12 -29.12 -11.83
C LEU A 369 18.47 -28.72 -12.44
N ALA A 370 18.45 -28.13 -13.64
CA ALA A 370 19.61 -27.48 -14.23
C ALA A 370 20.12 -26.34 -13.33
N PRO A 371 21.43 -26.01 -13.38
CA PRO A 371 21.99 -24.96 -12.52
C PRO A 371 21.25 -23.62 -12.61
N ALA A 372 20.83 -23.21 -13.80
CA ALA A 372 20.03 -21.99 -13.98
C ALA A 372 18.71 -22.03 -13.22
N ALA A 373 17.99 -23.16 -13.28
CA ALA A 373 16.72 -23.35 -12.57
C ALA A 373 16.92 -23.37 -11.04
N ARG A 374 17.96 -24.05 -10.54
CA ARG A 374 18.26 -24.11 -9.11
C ARG A 374 18.56 -22.74 -8.53
N TRP A 375 19.46 -21.98 -9.19
CA TRP A 375 19.79 -20.64 -8.73
C TRP A 375 18.62 -19.67 -8.84
N THR A 376 17.80 -19.78 -9.91
CA THR A 376 16.60 -18.95 -10.05
C THR A 376 15.59 -19.24 -8.93
N LEU A 377 15.35 -20.51 -8.58
CA LEU A 377 14.49 -20.83 -7.43
C LEU A 377 15.08 -20.29 -6.12
N ALA A 378 16.38 -20.45 -5.92
CA ALA A 378 17.05 -19.93 -4.72
C ALA A 378 16.90 -18.41 -4.58
N THR A 379 17.09 -17.65 -5.67
CA THR A 379 16.94 -16.17 -5.65
C THR A 379 15.49 -15.73 -5.51
N VAL A 380 14.53 -16.42 -6.13
CA VAL A 380 13.09 -16.15 -5.96
C VAL A 380 12.66 -16.43 -4.52
N LEU A 381 13.04 -17.57 -3.96
CA LEU A 381 12.72 -17.93 -2.57
C LEU A 381 13.45 -17.01 -1.58
N GLY A 382 14.71 -16.67 -1.83
CA GLY A 382 15.47 -15.73 -1.01
C GLY A 382 14.83 -14.34 -0.98
N ALA A 383 14.47 -13.79 -2.14
CA ALA A 383 13.78 -12.51 -2.24
C ALA A 383 12.45 -12.52 -1.46
N SER A 384 11.65 -13.57 -1.64
CA SER A 384 10.34 -13.70 -1.00
C SER A 384 10.44 -13.95 0.50
N ALA A 385 11.39 -14.77 0.94
CA ALA A 385 11.60 -15.04 2.35
C ALA A 385 12.04 -13.80 3.12
N PHE A 386 13.01 -13.03 2.59
CA PHE A 386 13.45 -11.80 3.21
C PHE A 386 12.34 -10.75 3.22
N HIS A 387 11.56 -10.66 2.14
CA HIS A 387 10.42 -9.75 2.08
C HIS A 387 9.36 -10.13 3.12
N LEU A 388 9.00 -11.42 3.22
CA LEU A 388 8.02 -11.91 4.20
C LEU A 388 8.53 -11.72 5.64
N LEU A 389 9.81 -12.00 5.90
CA LEU A 389 10.42 -11.78 7.23
C LEU A 389 10.37 -10.30 7.62
N ALA A 390 10.66 -9.39 6.69
CA ALA A 390 10.53 -7.96 6.94
C ALA A 390 9.08 -7.56 7.26
N LEU A 391 8.10 -8.12 6.55
CA LEU A 391 6.69 -7.90 6.85
C LEU A 391 6.29 -8.44 8.22
N VAL A 392 6.72 -9.65 8.57
CA VAL A 392 6.42 -10.26 9.89
C VAL A 392 7.06 -9.46 11.03
N GLY A 393 8.25 -8.89 10.79
CA GLY A 393 8.95 -8.04 11.76
C GLY A 393 8.48 -6.57 11.78
N SER A 394 7.52 -6.19 10.92
CA SER A 394 6.98 -4.83 10.90
C SER A 394 5.75 -4.68 11.79
N GLY A 395 5.58 -3.51 12.40
CA GLY A 395 4.40 -3.17 13.20
C GLY A 395 3.12 -2.90 12.39
N ALA A 396 3.14 -3.05 11.05
CA ALA A 396 2.06 -2.59 10.18
C ALA A 396 1.47 -3.71 9.32
N ILE A 397 0.22 -4.10 9.61
CA ILE A 397 -0.54 -5.08 8.78
C ILE A 397 -1.72 -4.45 8.03
N TRP A 398 -1.93 -3.15 8.18
CA TRP A 398 -3.09 -2.43 7.63
C TRP A 398 -3.17 -2.52 6.09
N GLY A 399 -2.04 -2.53 5.37
CA GLY A 399 -2.00 -2.62 3.90
C GLY A 399 -2.53 -3.95 3.31
N GLY A 400 -2.74 -4.97 4.14
CA GLY A 400 -3.28 -6.26 3.69
C GLY A 400 -2.38 -6.96 2.65
N VAL A 401 -2.97 -7.86 1.87
CA VAL A 401 -2.24 -8.73 0.92
C VAL A 401 -1.39 -7.96 -0.09
N ARG A 402 -1.72 -6.68 -0.40
CA ARG A 402 -0.96 -5.89 -1.39
C ARG A 402 0.52 -5.80 -1.04
N HIS A 403 0.86 -5.66 0.26
CA HIS A 403 2.25 -5.63 0.68
C HIS A 403 2.97 -6.99 0.52
N ALA A 404 2.24 -8.10 0.52
CA ALA A 404 2.78 -9.45 0.34
C ALA A 404 2.80 -9.94 -1.12
N MET A 405 2.50 -9.09 -2.10
CA MET A 405 2.48 -9.48 -3.53
C MET A 405 3.77 -10.15 -4.04
N PRO A 406 4.99 -9.79 -3.61
CA PRO A 406 6.18 -10.53 -4.01
C PRO A 406 6.10 -12.02 -3.65
N VAL A 407 5.53 -12.35 -2.49
CA VAL A 407 5.34 -13.74 -2.04
C VAL A 407 4.29 -14.45 -2.91
N LEU A 408 3.22 -13.74 -3.32
CA LEU A 408 2.19 -14.26 -4.20
C LEU A 408 2.74 -14.59 -5.59
N VAL A 409 3.56 -13.70 -6.17
CA VAL A 409 4.22 -13.97 -7.47
C VAL A 409 5.20 -15.14 -7.36
N ALA A 410 5.91 -15.28 -6.23
CA ALA A 410 6.76 -16.46 -6.00
C ALA A 410 5.95 -17.76 -5.90
N LEU A 411 4.78 -17.73 -5.25
CA LEU A 411 3.85 -18.87 -5.21
C LEU A 411 3.41 -19.27 -6.63
N ALA A 412 3.12 -18.28 -7.49
CA ALA A 412 2.82 -18.54 -8.90
C ALA A 412 3.98 -19.21 -9.65
N ILE A 413 5.23 -18.76 -9.36
CA ILE A 413 6.43 -19.39 -9.94
C ILE A 413 6.57 -20.84 -9.47
N LEU A 414 6.31 -21.12 -8.20
CA LEU A 414 6.31 -22.48 -7.66
C LEU A 414 5.20 -23.34 -8.31
N ALA A 415 4.00 -22.78 -8.47
CA ALA A 415 2.89 -23.48 -9.15
C ALA A 415 3.22 -23.86 -10.61
N GLY A 416 4.03 -23.03 -11.29
CA GLY A 416 4.54 -23.34 -12.63
C GLY A 416 5.30 -24.66 -12.72
N ALA A 417 5.93 -25.11 -11.62
CA ALA A 417 6.60 -26.42 -11.56
C ALA A 417 5.64 -27.60 -11.72
N ALA A 418 4.41 -27.50 -11.22
CA ALA A 418 3.38 -28.52 -11.42
C ALA A 418 3.03 -28.69 -12.90
N VAL A 419 2.83 -27.57 -13.61
CA VAL A 419 2.53 -27.57 -15.04
C VAL A 419 3.72 -28.09 -15.85
N PHE A 420 4.93 -27.68 -15.49
CA PHE A 420 6.16 -28.23 -16.09
C PHE A 420 6.26 -29.75 -15.91
N ARG A 421 5.99 -30.26 -14.72
CA ARG A 421 6.04 -31.70 -14.44
C ARG A 421 4.97 -32.45 -15.20
N ALA A 422 3.75 -31.91 -15.26
CA ALA A 422 2.65 -32.46 -16.07
C ALA A 422 3.02 -32.61 -17.53
N TRP A 423 3.61 -31.55 -18.09
CA TRP A 423 4.01 -31.50 -19.49
C TRP A 423 5.11 -32.50 -19.85
N HIS A 424 6.18 -32.57 -19.00
CA HIS A 424 7.36 -33.39 -19.30
C HIS A 424 7.17 -34.89 -18.96
N ALA A 425 6.46 -35.17 -17.87
CA ALA A 425 6.19 -36.55 -17.51
C ALA A 425 5.15 -37.23 -18.44
N ARG A 426 4.39 -36.45 -19.19
CA ARG A 426 3.25 -36.90 -20.05
C ARG A 426 2.32 -37.84 -19.27
N SER A 427 2.24 -37.63 -17.96
CA SER A 427 1.49 -38.49 -17.05
C SER A 427 0.20 -37.78 -16.63
N TRP A 428 -0.92 -38.46 -16.80
CA TRP A 428 -2.21 -37.99 -16.31
C TRP A 428 -2.23 -37.73 -14.82
N ARG A 429 -1.41 -38.43 -14.05
CA ARG A 429 -1.26 -38.22 -12.58
C ARG A 429 -0.82 -36.82 -12.18
N TRP A 430 -0.12 -36.08 -13.04
CA TRP A 430 0.26 -34.70 -12.85
C TRP A 430 -0.60 -33.75 -13.68
N GLY A 431 -0.99 -34.16 -14.90
CA GLY A 431 -1.76 -33.34 -15.82
C GLY A 431 -3.19 -33.09 -15.34
N ALA A 432 -3.88 -34.16 -14.91
CA ALA A 432 -5.26 -34.02 -14.45
C ALA A 432 -5.38 -33.11 -13.18
N PRO A 433 -4.60 -33.32 -12.09
CA PRO A 433 -4.68 -32.43 -10.96
C PRO A 433 -4.33 -30.97 -11.30
N ALA A 434 -3.27 -30.73 -12.06
CA ALA A 434 -2.89 -29.35 -12.42
C ALA A 434 -3.97 -28.65 -13.25
N ALA A 435 -4.55 -29.34 -14.26
CA ALA A 435 -5.63 -28.80 -15.07
C ALA A 435 -6.90 -28.58 -14.24
N THR A 436 -7.29 -29.55 -13.38
CA THR A 436 -8.46 -29.43 -12.52
C THR A 436 -8.33 -28.24 -11.58
N LEU A 437 -7.16 -28.03 -10.94
CA LEU A 437 -6.94 -26.91 -10.05
C LEU A 437 -6.99 -25.56 -10.77
N LEU A 438 -6.42 -25.45 -11.97
CA LEU A 438 -6.52 -24.21 -12.76
C LEU A 438 -7.97 -23.92 -13.19
N VAL A 439 -8.70 -24.95 -13.66
CA VAL A 439 -10.11 -24.80 -14.05
C VAL A 439 -10.98 -24.48 -12.84
N ALA A 440 -10.76 -25.14 -11.70
CA ALA A 440 -11.47 -24.83 -10.46
C ALA A 440 -11.21 -23.40 -10.01
N ALA A 441 -9.94 -22.95 -9.97
CA ALA A 441 -9.60 -21.59 -9.62
C ALA A 441 -10.27 -20.56 -10.55
N LEU A 442 -10.27 -20.82 -11.86
CA LEU A 442 -10.95 -19.96 -12.82
C LEU A 442 -12.46 -19.95 -12.57
N ALA A 443 -13.09 -21.10 -12.35
CA ALA A 443 -14.52 -21.20 -12.08
C ALA A 443 -14.94 -20.47 -10.81
N MET A 444 -14.11 -20.55 -9.75
CA MET A 444 -14.34 -19.87 -8.47
C MET A 444 -14.24 -18.34 -8.59
N THR A 445 -13.33 -17.87 -9.46
CA THR A 445 -12.99 -16.44 -9.50
C THR A 445 -13.58 -15.67 -10.67
N ILE A 446 -14.01 -16.34 -11.75
CA ILE A 446 -14.49 -15.68 -12.97
C ILE A 446 -15.80 -14.90 -12.74
N ARG A 447 -16.60 -15.33 -11.78
CA ARG A 447 -17.88 -14.69 -11.43
C ARG A 447 -17.74 -13.56 -10.44
N GLU A 448 -16.55 -13.38 -9.81
CA GLU A 448 -16.33 -12.31 -8.86
C GLU A 448 -16.19 -10.96 -9.59
N PRO A 449 -17.20 -10.07 -9.49
CA PRO A 449 -17.17 -8.79 -10.21
C PRO A 449 -16.33 -7.73 -9.49
N ARG A 450 -15.87 -8.02 -8.26
CA ARG A 450 -15.09 -7.14 -7.40
C ARG A 450 -13.82 -7.86 -6.96
N ALA A 451 -12.88 -7.97 -7.90
CA ALA A 451 -11.65 -8.75 -7.72
C ALA A 451 -10.81 -8.28 -6.50
N TRP A 452 -10.87 -6.99 -6.16
CA TRP A 452 -10.19 -6.45 -4.97
C TRP A 452 -10.69 -7.10 -3.67
N GLU A 453 -11.97 -7.31 -3.55
CA GLU A 453 -12.61 -7.81 -2.33
C GLU A 453 -12.58 -9.33 -2.20
N TYR A 454 -12.11 -10.03 -3.23
CA TYR A 454 -12.07 -11.49 -3.22
C TYR A 454 -11.34 -12.03 -1.97
N HIS A 455 -11.98 -12.96 -1.31
CA HIS A 455 -11.41 -13.85 -0.32
C HIS A 455 -11.93 -15.26 -0.56
N ASN A 456 -11.18 -16.26 -0.15
CA ASN A 456 -11.57 -17.64 -0.36
C ASN A 456 -12.58 -18.16 0.71
N GLU A 457 -12.98 -19.41 0.56
CA GLU A 457 -14.04 -20.03 1.34
C GLU A 457 -13.67 -20.26 2.81
N LEU A 458 -12.37 -20.27 3.16
CA LEU A 458 -11.90 -20.43 4.56
C LEU A 458 -12.40 -19.31 5.48
N VAL A 459 -12.64 -18.14 4.92
CA VAL A 459 -13.12 -16.96 5.66
C VAL A 459 -14.53 -16.56 5.23
N GLY A 460 -15.30 -17.51 4.66
CA GLY A 460 -16.67 -17.29 4.21
C GLY A 460 -16.78 -16.47 2.93
N GLY A 461 -15.76 -16.51 2.07
CA GLY A 461 -15.70 -15.77 0.81
C GLY A 461 -15.59 -14.26 1.02
N SER A 462 -15.74 -13.49 -0.07
CA SER A 462 -15.71 -12.01 -0.04
C SER A 462 -16.75 -11.42 0.94
N ALA A 463 -17.91 -12.05 1.06
CA ALA A 463 -18.98 -11.60 1.94
C ALA A 463 -18.72 -11.80 3.44
N GLY A 464 -17.89 -12.79 3.80
CA GLY A 464 -17.55 -13.16 5.18
C GLY A 464 -16.26 -12.56 5.71
N ALA A 465 -15.36 -12.16 4.82
CA ALA A 465 -13.98 -11.79 5.14
C ALA A 465 -13.83 -10.68 6.18
N TYR A 466 -14.75 -9.71 6.24
CA TYR A 466 -14.74 -8.63 7.23
C TYR A 466 -14.78 -9.14 8.68
N ARG A 467 -15.26 -10.37 8.91
CA ARG A 467 -15.30 -11.01 10.25
C ARG A 467 -13.92 -11.51 10.69
N TYR A 468 -12.96 -11.57 9.79
CA TYR A 468 -11.62 -12.10 10.03
C TYR A 468 -10.53 -11.05 9.89
N PHE A 469 -10.76 -10.02 9.05
CA PHE A 469 -9.78 -8.98 8.76
C PHE A 469 -10.47 -7.61 8.64
N THR A 470 -9.70 -6.54 8.88
CA THR A 470 -10.14 -5.14 8.69
C THR A 470 -9.07 -4.31 7.97
N ASN A 471 -8.19 -4.97 7.20
CA ASN A 471 -7.14 -4.32 6.44
C ASN A 471 -7.61 -3.85 5.05
N GLU A 472 -6.80 -3.06 4.37
CA GLU A 472 -7.07 -2.50 3.04
C GLU A 472 -7.21 -3.56 1.93
N GLY A 473 -6.89 -4.83 2.20
CA GLY A 473 -7.18 -5.94 1.31
C GLY A 473 -8.68 -6.23 1.16
N LEU A 474 -9.52 -5.73 2.09
CA LEU A 474 -10.98 -5.79 1.97
C LEU A 474 -11.52 -4.68 1.08
N ASP A 475 -11.07 -3.45 1.30
CA ASP A 475 -11.57 -2.26 0.64
C ASP A 475 -10.57 -1.10 0.77
N LEU A 476 -10.51 -0.25 -0.25
CA LEU A 476 -9.67 0.96 -0.28
C LEU A 476 -10.42 2.14 -0.94
N GLY A 477 -11.73 2.26 -0.73
CA GLY A 477 -12.52 3.38 -1.22
C GLY A 477 -13.11 3.18 -2.63
N GLN A 478 -12.93 2.05 -3.28
CA GLN A 478 -13.26 1.86 -4.70
C GLN A 478 -14.76 1.71 -5.00
N ARG A 479 -15.67 1.67 -4.01
CA ARG A 479 -17.11 1.50 -4.22
C ARG A 479 -17.86 2.81 -4.55
N PHE A 480 -17.16 3.91 -4.71
CA PHE A 480 -17.77 5.22 -4.99
C PHE A 480 -18.74 5.22 -6.18
N ALA A 481 -18.40 4.56 -7.27
CA ALA A 481 -19.24 4.54 -8.47
C ALA A 481 -20.62 3.87 -8.20
N GLU A 482 -20.63 2.75 -7.46
CA GLU A 482 -21.85 2.02 -7.11
C GLU A 482 -22.69 2.82 -6.09
N ILE A 483 -22.03 3.47 -5.12
CA ILE A 483 -22.69 4.35 -4.13
C ILE A 483 -23.32 5.55 -4.84
N ARG A 484 -22.61 6.18 -5.79
CA ARG A 484 -23.15 7.31 -6.57
C ARG A 484 -24.37 6.91 -7.39
N GLU A 485 -24.33 5.77 -8.08
CA GLU A 485 -25.48 5.27 -8.83
C GLU A 485 -26.70 5.04 -7.91
N PHE A 486 -26.47 4.44 -6.74
CA PHE A 486 -27.51 4.24 -5.74
C PHE A 486 -28.03 5.58 -5.19
N HIS A 487 -27.14 6.52 -4.89
CA HIS A 487 -27.48 7.85 -4.44
C HIS A 487 -28.41 8.56 -5.44
N ASP A 488 -28.02 8.61 -6.71
CA ASP A 488 -28.77 9.33 -7.74
C ASP A 488 -30.17 8.74 -7.97
N ARG A 489 -30.29 7.41 -7.79
CA ARG A 489 -31.53 6.66 -8.03
C ARG A 489 -32.44 6.59 -6.81
N VAL A 490 -31.90 6.60 -5.60
CA VAL A 490 -32.65 6.33 -4.36
C VAL A 490 -32.53 7.45 -3.32
N ILE A 491 -31.29 7.85 -2.99
CA ILE A 491 -31.03 8.82 -1.91
C ILE A 491 -31.49 10.23 -2.34
N ARG A 492 -31.06 10.69 -3.50
CA ARG A 492 -31.39 12.03 -4.01
C ARG A 492 -32.90 12.28 -4.08
N PRO A 493 -33.74 11.37 -4.63
CA PRO A 493 -35.18 11.55 -4.64
C PRO A 493 -35.83 11.61 -3.25
N SER A 494 -35.19 11.02 -2.22
CA SER A 494 -35.70 11.07 -0.85
C SER A 494 -35.54 12.44 -0.18
N GLY A 495 -34.67 13.30 -0.70
CA GLY A 495 -34.33 14.60 -0.11
C GLY A 495 -33.56 14.53 1.20
N GLN A 496 -33.32 13.33 1.74
CA GLN A 496 -32.63 13.12 3.01
C GLN A 496 -31.11 13.24 2.85
N PRO A 497 -30.40 13.68 3.90
CA PRO A 497 -28.93 13.72 3.88
C PRO A 497 -28.32 12.33 3.87
N MET A 498 -27.10 12.25 3.35
CA MET A 498 -26.23 11.07 3.41
C MET A 498 -25.04 11.35 4.30
N TYR A 499 -24.80 10.49 5.28
CA TYR A 499 -23.61 10.46 6.14
C TYR A 499 -22.73 9.28 5.75
N SER A 500 -21.40 9.47 5.79
CA SER A 500 -20.48 8.39 5.44
C SER A 500 -19.40 8.22 6.51
N SER A 501 -19.02 6.97 6.75
CA SER A 501 -17.75 6.59 7.37
C SER A 501 -16.93 5.70 6.41
N TYR A 502 -17.36 5.64 5.15
CA TYR A 502 -16.63 4.96 4.09
C TYR A 502 -15.58 5.89 3.48
N TRP A 503 -14.45 5.34 3.11
CA TRP A 503 -13.35 6.09 2.52
C TRP A 503 -13.70 6.62 1.13
N MET A 504 -14.19 7.84 1.08
CA MET A 504 -14.42 8.63 -0.13
C MET A 504 -13.87 10.03 0.11
N GLY A 505 -13.17 10.58 -0.86
CA GLY A 505 -12.68 11.95 -0.77
C GLY A 505 -13.85 12.94 -0.62
N GLU A 506 -13.72 13.90 0.27
CA GLU A 506 -14.79 14.88 0.49
C GLU A 506 -15.02 15.72 -0.76
N GLU A 507 -13.94 16.14 -1.42
CA GLU A 507 -14.02 16.88 -2.67
C GLU A 507 -14.60 16.04 -3.82
N GLN A 508 -14.39 14.71 -3.79
CA GLN A 508 -15.06 13.78 -4.70
C GLN A 508 -16.57 13.75 -4.48
N LEU A 509 -17.01 13.72 -3.22
CA LEU A 509 -18.42 13.74 -2.85
C LEU A 509 -19.10 15.06 -3.28
N ARG A 510 -18.44 16.19 -3.03
CA ARG A 510 -18.91 17.53 -3.39
C ARG A 510 -18.98 17.72 -4.91
N ALA A 511 -17.92 17.38 -5.63
CA ALA A 511 -17.86 17.47 -7.10
C ALA A 511 -18.94 16.62 -7.77
N ALA A 512 -19.25 15.45 -7.20
CA ALA A 512 -20.35 14.59 -7.66
C ALA A 512 -21.75 15.08 -7.24
N ARG A 513 -21.84 16.17 -6.46
CA ARG A 513 -23.10 16.75 -5.94
C ARG A 513 -23.96 15.73 -5.21
N LEU A 514 -23.33 14.91 -4.35
CA LEU A 514 -24.08 14.00 -3.49
C LEU A 514 -24.76 14.81 -2.35
N ASN A 515 -25.89 14.31 -1.81
CA ASN A 515 -26.56 14.89 -0.63
C ASN A 515 -25.73 14.62 0.64
N TYR A 516 -24.41 14.61 0.52
CA TYR A 516 -23.49 14.38 1.61
C TYR A 516 -23.56 15.52 2.61
N ARG A 517 -23.58 15.15 3.88
CA ARG A 517 -23.48 16.07 4.99
C ARG A 517 -22.44 15.58 5.97
N ARG A 518 -21.56 16.47 6.40
CA ARG A 518 -20.66 16.21 7.51
C ARG A 518 -21.46 16.03 8.80
N ARG A 519 -20.98 15.22 9.73
CA ARG A 519 -21.63 15.06 11.04
C ARG A 519 -21.40 16.27 11.95
N VAL A 520 -20.33 16.98 11.73
CA VAL A 520 -20.03 18.29 12.31
C VAL A 520 -19.69 19.21 11.15
N GLU A 521 -20.48 20.26 10.95
CA GLU A 521 -20.33 21.18 9.82
C GLU A 521 -19.36 22.33 10.15
N SER A 522 -19.14 22.63 11.42
CA SER A 522 -18.21 23.65 11.88
C SER A 522 -17.96 23.54 13.39
N LEU A 523 -16.98 24.27 13.90
CA LEU A 523 -16.72 24.35 15.35
C LEU A 523 -17.85 25.01 16.18
N GLN A 524 -18.83 25.60 15.52
CA GLN A 524 -20.03 26.18 16.15
C GLN A 524 -21.21 25.20 16.21
N ASP A 525 -21.06 24.01 15.61
CA ASP A 525 -22.12 23.00 15.64
C ASP A 525 -22.51 22.62 17.07
N ASP A 526 -23.80 22.70 17.37
CA ASP A 526 -24.39 22.50 18.70
C ASP A 526 -25.17 21.18 18.86
N ASN A 527 -25.07 20.25 17.88
CA ASN A 527 -25.69 18.92 17.93
C ASN A 527 -25.06 18.02 19.02
N VAL A 528 -25.07 18.47 20.27
CA VAL A 528 -24.39 17.81 21.41
C VAL A 528 -24.82 16.36 21.59
N GLN A 529 -26.06 16.02 21.24
CA GLN A 529 -26.60 14.67 21.39
C GLN A 529 -26.13 13.73 20.27
N GLY A 530 -25.51 14.24 19.19
CA GLY A 530 -25.10 13.44 18.04
C GLY A 530 -26.25 12.72 17.37
N ILE A 531 -27.37 13.45 17.11
CA ILE A 531 -28.55 12.91 16.44
C ILE A 531 -28.41 13.11 14.93
N TYR A 532 -28.50 12.02 14.20
CA TYR A 532 -28.42 12.01 12.73
C TYR A 532 -29.61 11.24 12.17
N GLU A 533 -30.25 11.79 11.13
CA GLU A 533 -31.37 11.15 10.46
C GLU A 533 -31.17 11.21 8.95
N GLY A 534 -31.33 10.08 8.27
CA GLY A 534 -31.13 9.98 6.84
C GLY A 534 -30.50 8.66 6.39
N TRP A 535 -29.54 8.77 5.47
CA TRP A 535 -28.84 7.64 4.89
C TRP A 535 -27.41 7.54 5.43
N PHE A 536 -26.94 6.31 5.66
CA PHE A 536 -25.63 6.05 6.24
C PHE A 536 -24.88 5.04 5.39
N VAL A 537 -23.65 5.40 4.96
CA VAL A 537 -22.76 4.55 4.18
C VAL A 537 -21.62 4.09 5.09
N TYR A 538 -21.62 2.81 5.44
CA TYR A 538 -20.69 2.23 6.39
C TYR A 538 -19.90 1.06 5.79
N PRO A 539 -18.57 0.97 6.03
CA PRO A 539 -17.85 -0.27 5.80
C PRO A 539 -18.46 -1.41 6.63
N ARG A 540 -18.50 -2.62 6.09
CA ARG A 540 -19.06 -3.78 6.82
C ARG A 540 -18.28 -4.10 8.10
N SER A 541 -17.02 -3.69 8.22
CA SER A 541 -16.23 -3.78 9.44
C SER A 541 -16.84 -3.01 10.62
N MET A 542 -17.69 -1.99 10.37
CA MET A 542 -18.46 -1.29 11.41
C MET A 542 -19.49 -2.20 12.09
N ARG A 543 -19.77 -3.38 11.55
CA ARG A 543 -20.61 -4.41 12.19
C ARG A 543 -19.86 -5.23 13.23
N LEU A 544 -18.57 -4.99 13.41
CA LEU A 544 -17.76 -5.61 14.45
C LEU A 544 -17.77 -4.75 15.71
N ARG A 545 -17.63 -5.41 16.85
CA ARG A 545 -17.47 -4.77 18.14
C ARG A 545 -16.04 -4.29 18.28
N TRP A 546 -15.85 -3.01 18.65
CA TRP A 546 -14.54 -2.38 18.85
C TRP A 546 -14.47 -1.76 20.26
N PRO A 547 -14.14 -2.54 21.30
CA PRO A 547 -14.12 -2.04 22.68
C PRO A 547 -13.20 -0.82 22.88
N SER A 548 -12.03 -0.81 22.22
CA SER A 548 -11.09 0.30 22.29
C SER A 548 -11.65 1.62 21.72
N ARG A 549 -12.57 1.53 20.78
CA ARG A 549 -13.28 2.66 20.18
C ARG A 549 -14.65 2.89 20.79
N ASP A 550 -15.02 2.14 21.83
CA ASP A 550 -16.33 2.21 22.45
C ASP A 550 -17.48 2.04 21.43
N TRP A 551 -17.24 1.14 20.46
CA TRP A 551 -18.15 0.88 19.37
C TRP A 551 -18.89 -0.44 19.58
N ASP A 552 -20.21 -0.35 19.84
CA ASP A 552 -21.11 -1.50 19.85
C ASP A 552 -22.05 -1.41 18.63
N PRO A 553 -21.97 -2.38 17.70
CA PRO A 553 -22.83 -2.37 16.52
C PRO A 553 -24.31 -2.59 16.85
N GLU A 554 -24.68 -3.31 17.91
CA GLU A 554 -26.07 -3.51 18.30
C GLU A 554 -26.72 -2.17 18.65
N GLU A 555 -26.04 -1.34 19.44
CA GLU A 555 -26.48 0.01 19.76
C GLU A 555 -26.40 0.95 18.54
N ALA A 556 -25.29 0.89 17.81
CA ALA A 556 -25.04 1.80 16.70
C ALA A 556 -26.04 1.66 15.56
N PHE A 557 -26.55 0.45 15.32
CA PHE A 557 -27.48 0.14 14.24
C PHE A 557 -28.93 -0.04 14.71
N ALA A 558 -29.24 0.13 15.99
CA ALA A 558 -30.58 -0.13 16.56
C ALA A 558 -31.70 0.67 15.87
N GLY A 559 -31.42 1.91 15.45
CA GLY A 559 -32.37 2.78 14.74
C GLY A 559 -32.24 2.77 13.21
N LEU A 560 -31.43 1.85 12.66
CA LEU A 560 -31.12 1.79 11.25
C LEU A 560 -31.58 0.47 10.62
N HIS A 561 -32.11 0.53 9.40
CA HIS A 561 -32.36 -0.65 8.57
C HIS A 561 -31.45 -0.65 7.35
N ARG A 562 -30.88 -1.82 7.02
CA ARG A 562 -30.00 -1.97 5.87
C ARG A 562 -30.82 -2.06 4.59
N VAL A 563 -30.50 -1.19 3.63
CA VAL A 563 -31.20 -1.08 2.34
C VAL A 563 -30.43 -1.71 1.20
N ALA A 564 -29.09 -1.53 1.17
CA ALA A 564 -28.25 -2.05 0.09
C ALA A 564 -26.87 -2.50 0.61
N THR A 565 -26.18 -3.30 -0.21
CA THR A 565 -24.79 -3.73 0.04
C THR A 565 -24.02 -3.71 -1.28
N PHE A 566 -22.86 -3.05 -1.29
CA PHE A 566 -21.92 -2.97 -2.40
C PHE A 566 -20.57 -3.52 -1.95
N GLY A 567 -20.33 -4.82 -2.17
CA GLY A 567 -19.13 -5.48 -1.68
C GLY A 567 -19.00 -5.37 -0.15
N ASN A 568 -17.96 -4.72 0.34
CA ASN A 568 -17.71 -4.49 1.77
C ASN A 568 -18.34 -3.21 2.34
N VAL A 569 -19.31 -2.61 1.64
CA VAL A 569 -20.01 -1.40 2.06
C VAL A 569 -21.50 -1.68 2.19
N ASP A 570 -22.07 -1.36 3.34
CA ASP A 570 -23.52 -1.40 3.59
C ASP A 570 -24.10 0.02 3.56
N VAL A 571 -25.29 0.18 2.96
CA VAL A 571 -26.08 1.41 2.99
C VAL A 571 -27.29 1.19 3.90
N TRP A 572 -27.44 2.08 4.85
CA TRP A 572 -28.47 2.04 5.87
C TRP A 572 -29.34 3.29 5.80
N GLN A 573 -30.58 3.20 6.28
CA GLN A 573 -31.49 4.34 6.42
C GLN A 573 -32.11 4.32 7.82
N GLY A 574 -32.33 5.49 8.40
CA GLY A 574 -33.03 5.62 9.69
C GLY A 574 -32.47 6.78 10.53
N ARG A 575 -32.62 6.61 11.85
CA ARG A 575 -32.15 7.59 12.85
C ARG A 575 -31.10 6.96 13.76
N GLN A 576 -30.01 7.68 13.94
CA GLN A 576 -28.90 7.27 14.81
C GLN A 576 -28.66 8.34 15.89
N VAL A 577 -28.44 7.92 17.12
CA VAL A 577 -28.07 8.81 18.23
C VAL A 577 -26.72 8.35 18.75
N ARG A 578 -25.66 9.12 18.46
CA ARG A 578 -24.27 8.71 18.76
C ARG A 578 -23.42 9.91 19.18
N PRO A 579 -23.39 10.26 20.49
CA PRO A 579 -22.51 11.31 21.02
C PRO A 579 -21.03 11.07 20.70
N ARG A 580 -20.60 9.81 20.73
CA ARG A 580 -19.25 9.41 20.36
C ARG A 580 -18.91 9.75 18.91
N THR A 581 -19.77 9.42 17.97
CA THR A 581 -19.55 9.75 16.55
C THR A 581 -19.46 11.25 16.33
N ARG A 582 -20.25 12.03 17.08
CA ARG A 582 -20.12 13.49 17.10
C ARG A 582 -18.75 13.93 17.64
N ALA A 583 -18.28 13.35 18.74
CA ALA A 583 -16.99 13.69 19.32
C ALA A 583 -15.84 13.37 18.35
N ASP A 584 -15.87 12.21 17.69
CA ASP A 584 -14.88 11.86 16.67
C ASP A 584 -14.89 12.86 15.50
N SER A 585 -16.08 13.23 14.98
CA SER A 585 -16.20 14.21 13.87
C SER A 585 -15.85 15.63 14.30
N LEU A 586 -16.13 16.02 15.57
CA LEU A 586 -15.71 17.30 16.10
C LEU A 586 -14.19 17.37 16.25
N SER A 587 -13.55 16.26 16.60
CA SER A 587 -12.09 16.14 16.63
C SER A 587 -11.48 16.37 15.25
N GLU A 588 -12.05 15.74 14.20
CA GLU A 588 -11.62 15.95 12.81
C GLU A 588 -11.76 17.41 12.38
N GLU A 589 -12.89 18.05 12.71
CA GLU A 589 -13.15 19.45 12.40
C GLU A 589 -12.15 20.39 13.10
N VAL A 590 -11.80 20.11 14.38
CA VAL A 590 -10.78 20.86 15.11
C VAL A 590 -9.41 20.73 14.41
N PHE A 591 -9.07 19.53 13.94
CA PHE A 591 -7.79 19.32 13.28
C PHE A 591 -7.74 20.01 11.91
N GLU A 592 -8.84 19.99 11.14
CA GLU A 592 -8.92 20.79 9.92
C GLU A 592 -8.77 22.27 10.19
N TYR A 593 -9.47 22.80 11.18
CA TYR A 593 -9.33 24.19 11.60
C TYR A 593 -7.89 24.58 11.92
N ILE A 594 -7.17 23.72 12.66
CA ILE A 594 -5.76 24.00 13.04
C ILE A 594 -4.82 23.85 11.83
N TYR A 595 -4.88 22.70 11.15
CA TYR A 595 -3.84 22.25 10.23
C TYR A 595 -4.14 22.54 8.75
N LYS A 596 -5.41 22.71 8.39
CA LYS A 596 -5.82 23.07 7.04
C LYS A 596 -6.06 24.57 6.91
N ASP A 597 -6.87 25.12 7.81
CA ASP A 597 -7.32 26.51 7.75
C ASP A 597 -6.36 27.49 8.44
N GLY A 598 -5.38 26.96 9.19
CA GLY A 598 -4.42 27.80 9.94
C GLY A 598 -5.06 28.56 11.10
N GLY A 599 -6.15 28.03 11.66
CA GLY A 599 -6.89 28.66 12.75
C GLY A 599 -6.09 28.74 14.06
N GLN A 600 -6.23 29.87 14.77
CA GLN A 600 -5.44 30.18 15.97
C GLN A 600 -6.29 30.55 17.19
N ASP A 601 -7.60 30.36 17.15
CA ASP A 601 -8.45 30.52 18.32
C ASP A 601 -8.29 29.33 19.28
N TRP A 602 -7.17 29.34 20.02
CA TRP A 602 -6.82 28.24 20.91
C TRP A 602 -7.82 28.08 22.06
N ALA A 603 -8.57 29.12 22.42
CA ALA A 603 -9.62 29.04 23.43
C ALA A 603 -10.84 28.25 22.90
N LEU A 604 -11.22 28.47 21.64
CA LEU A 604 -12.25 27.68 20.95
C LEU A 604 -11.79 26.24 20.81
N VAL A 605 -10.55 26.02 20.34
CA VAL A 605 -9.94 24.70 20.19
C VAL A 605 -9.96 23.92 21.50
N ALA A 606 -9.47 24.52 22.59
CA ALA A 606 -9.45 23.87 23.90
C ALA A 606 -10.87 23.50 24.38
N ARG A 607 -11.82 24.43 24.26
CA ARG A 607 -13.21 24.19 24.64
C ARG A 607 -13.84 23.02 23.88
N ARG A 608 -13.61 22.93 22.54
CA ARG A 608 -14.15 21.84 21.71
C ARG A 608 -13.44 20.52 21.98
N LEU A 609 -12.14 20.53 22.19
CA LEU A 609 -11.42 19.31 22.55
C LEU A 609 -11.76 18.81 23.97
N GLU A 610 -12.13 19.70 24.93
CA GLU A 610 -12.67 19.24 26.22
C GLU A 610 -14.00 18.45 26.03
N GLU A 611 -14.88 18.88 25.13
CA GLU A 611 -16.09 18.12 24.78
C GLU A 611 -15.71 16.74 24.21
N VAL A 612 -14.72 16.71 23.33
CA VAL A 612 -14.24 15.47 22.69
C VAL A 612 -13.67 14.50 23.72
N VAL A 613 -12.73 14.94 24.55
CA VAL A 613 -12.06 14.06 25.52
C VAL A 613 -12.95 13.66 26.68
N ALA A 614 -14.04 14.38 26.94
CA ALA A 614 -15.06 13.97 27.90
C ALA A 614 -15.78 12.69 27.46
N VAL A 615 -16.00 12.53 26.15
CA VAL A 615 -16.64 11.35 25.55
C VAL A 615 -15.60 10.29 25.14
N THR A 616 -14.42 10.73 24.67
CA THR A 616 -13.35 9.88 24.11
C THR A 616 -12.00 10.10 24.80
N PRO A 617 -11.88 9.81 26.11
CA PRO A 617 -10.63 10.06 26.86
C PRO A 617 -9.43 9.27 26.33
N GLN A 618 -9.67 8.20 25.59
CA GLN A 618 -8.64 7.37 24.97
C GLN A 618 -8.16 7.90 23.60
N SER A 619 -8.74 8.98 23.07
CA SER A 619 -8.25 9.59 21.82
C SER A 619 -6.89 10.24 22.04
N MET A 620 -5.84 9.60 21.55
CA MET A 620 -4.48 10.10 21.65
C MET A 620 -4.33 11.44 20.93
N ALA A 621 -4.85 11.53 19.70
CA ALA A 621 -4.78 12.74 18.89
C ALA A 621 -5.43 13.94 19.61
N SER A 622 -6.68 13.76 20.09
CA SER A 622 -7.41 14.82 20.78
C SER A 622 -6.76 15.19 22.12
N GLY A 623 -6.21 14.21 22.85
CA GLY A 623 -5.55 14.45 24.13
C GLY A 623 -4.25 15.26 23.98
N ILE A 624 -3.47 14.97 22.95
CA ILE A 624 -2.24 15.71 22.64
C ILE A 624 -2.60 17.13 22.20
N GLU A 625 -3.56 17.31 21.28
CA GLU A 625 -3.94 18.65 20.81
C GLU A 625 -4.59 19.50 21.89
N LEU A 626 -5.35 18.90 22.80
CA LEU A 626 -5.87 19.63 23.95
C LEU A 626 -4.73 20.16 24.83
N GLY A 627 -3.72 19.33 25.09
CA GLY A 627 -2.51 19.76 25.81
C GLY A 627 -1.78 20.89 25.08
N ASN A 628 -1.62 20.75 23.76
CA ASN A 628 -1.03 21.77 22.90
C ASN A 628 -1.80 23.11 22.93
N ALA A 629 -3.14 23.04 22.87
CA ALA A 629 -3.98 24.24 22.93
C ALA A 629 -3.76 25.02 24.26
N TYR A 630 -3.72 24.31 25.39
CA TYR A 630 -3.42 24.93 26.66
C TYR A 630 -1.99 25.47 26.76
N VAL A 631 -1.01 24.81 26.14
CA VAL A 631 0.35 25.35 26.02
C VAL A 631 0.33 26.68 25.26
N ARG A 632 -0.38 26.74 24.13
CA ARG A 632 -0.53 27.99 23.35
C ARG A 632 -1.23 29.12 24.12
N LEU A 633 -2.15 28.77 25.01
CA LEU A 633 -2.82 29.71 25.90
C LEU A 633 -1.96 30.16 27.11
N GLY A 634 -0.79 29.53 27.31
CA GLY A 634 0.07 29.76 28.47
C GLY A 634 -0.44 29.12 29.77
N ASP A 635 -1.51 28.29 29.70
CA ASP A 635 -2.05 27.62 30.90
C ASP A 635 -1.33 26.29 31.15
N GLY A 636 -0.14 26.37 31.74
CA GLY A 636 0.67 25.19 32.06
C GLY A 636 -0.05 24.15 32.93
N PRO A 637 -0.75 24.55 34.00
CA PRO A 637 -1.53 23.62 34.82
C PRO A 637 -2.63 22.87 34.04
N ALA A 638 -3.38 23.55 33.15
CA ALA A 638 -4.39 22.91 32.31
C ALA A 638 -3.77 21.96 31.28
N ALA A 639 -2.65 22.37 30.66
CA ALA A 639 -1.92 21.52 29.72
C ALA A 639 -1.46 20.21 30.39
N ILE A 640 -0.89 20.29 31.60
CA ILE A 640 -0.47 19.12 32.38
C ILE A 640 -1.67 18.22 32.70
N ARG A 641 -2.82 18.79 33.09
CA ARG A 641 -4.02 18.00 33.37
C ARG A 641 -4.53 17.28 32.10
N ALA A 642 -4.53 17.97 30.97
CA ALA A 642 -4.94 17.39 29.69
C ALA A 642 -4.05 16.19 29.26
N TYR A 643 -2.72 16.37 29.30
CA TYR A 643 -1.77 15.30 29.02
C TYR A 643 -1.88 14.14 30.01
N ARG A 644 -2.07 14.41 31.30
CA ARG A 644 -2.26 13.38 32.34
C ARG A 644 -3.53 12.59 32.11
N ARG A 645 -4.68 13.25 31.83
CA ARG A 645 -5.95 12.56 31.51
C ARG A 645 -5.77 11.53 30.40
N PHE A 646 -5.04 11.90 29.34
CA PHE A 646 -4.72 10.99 28.25
C PHE A 646 -3.80 9.83 28.69
N LEU A 647 -2.74 10.10 29.46
CA LEU A 647 -1.80 9.07 29.89
C LEU A 647 -2.39 8.07 30.89
N ASP A 648 -3.30 8.52 31.74
CA ASP A 648 -3.83 7.77 32.88
C ASP A 648 -5.14 7.02 32.57
N GLN A 649 -5.67 7.17 31.34
CA GLN A 649 -6.84 6.41 30.90
C GLN A 649 -6.52 4.90 30.78
N ASP A 650 -7.50 4.03 31.08
CA ASP A 650 -7.37 2.57 31.13
C ASP A 650 -7.99 1.83 29.95
N LYS A 651 -8.68 2.55 29.07
CA LYS A 651 -9.42 1.95 27.95
C LYS A 651 -8.50 1.38 26.85
N VAL A 652 -7.38 2.07 26.56
CA VAL A 652 -6.42 1.67 25.52
C VAL A 652 -4.99 1.85 26.04
N PRO A 653 -4.09 0.88 25.86
CA PRO A 653 -2.68 1.07 26.19
C PRO A 653 -2.08 2.25 25.44
N VAL A 654 -1.41 3.14 26.14
CA VAL A 654 -0.66 4.23 25.52
C VAL A 654 0.67 3.68 25.04
N ASP A 655 0.98 3.98 23.78
CA ASP A 655 2.27 3.61 23.17
C ASP A 655 3.44 4.11 24.03
N PRO A 656 4.46 3.27 24.33
CA PRO A 656 5.56 3.66 25.21
C PRO A 656 6.35 4.88 24.71
N ASP A 657 6.48 5.06 23.41
CA ASP A 657 7.21 6.19 22.82
C ASP A 657 6.42 7.49 22.98
N VAL A 658 5.10 7.42 22.72
CA VAL A 658 4.19 8.55 22.95
C VAL A 658 4.17 8.92 24.43
N ARG A 659 4.10 7.93 25.33
CA ARG A 659 4.17 8.16 26.78
C ARG A 659 5.43 8.93 27.16
N ARG A 660 6.62 8.49 26.70
CA ARG A 660 7.89 9.18 26.98
C ARG A 660 7.89 10.63 26.49
N GLN A 661 7.40 10.86 25.27
CA GLN A 661 7.33 12.20 24.68
C GLN A 661 6.41 13.13 25.48
N VAL A 662 5.22 12.65 25.86
CA VAL A 662 4.26 13.42 26.66
C VAL A 662 4.79 13.68 28.08
N GLU A 663 5.44 12.71 28.71
CA GLU A 663 6.07 12.88 30.04
C GLU A 663 7.22 13.90 30.00
N ALA A 664 8.05 13.85 28.94
CA ALA A 664 9.09 14.87 28.71
C ALA A 664 8.46 16.26 28.55
N ARG A 665 7.39 16.37 27.74
CA ARG A 665 6.66 17.65 27.61
C ARG A 665 6.08 18.15 28.90
N ILE A 666 5.53 17.32 29.77
CA ILE A 666 5.06 17.70 31.12
C ILE A 666 6.22 18.25 31.98
N ALA A 667 7.40 17.64 31.83
CA ALA A 667 8.60 18.17 32.56
C ALA A 667 9.03 19.55 32.04
N ASP A 668 9.03 19.74 30.70
CA ASP A 668 9.32 21.05 30.07
C ASP A 668 8.37 22.14 30.55
N ILE A 669 7.05 21.85 30.59
CA ILE A 669 6.05 22.81 31.07
C ILE A 669 6.30 23.20 32.56
N ARG A 670 6.65 22.24 33.40
CA ARG A 670 7.00 22.52 34.81
C ARG A 670 8.24 23.38 34.94
N GLY A 671 9.22 23.20 34.06
CA GLY A 671 10.43 24.00 34.00
C GLY A 671 10.22 25.41 33.44
N ALA A 672 9.30 25.53 32.47
CA ALA A 672 9.03 26.82 31.82
C ALA A 672 8.20 27.80 32.65
N GLY A 673 7.35 27.32 33.60
CA GLY A 673 6.50 28.17 34.41
C GLY A 673 5.68 29.16 33.57
N ASP A 674 5.85 30.46 33.80
CA ASP A 674 5.14 31.53 33.10
C ASP A 674 5.50 31.60 31.59
N ALA A 675 6.59 30.98 31.18
CA ALA A 675 7.02 30.93 29.78
C ALA A 675 6.41 29.75 29.00
N THR A 676 5.41 29.04 29.52
CA THR A 676 4.76 27.89 28.90
C THR A 676 4.33 28.16 27.44
N ALA A 677 3.79 29.35 27.15
CA ALA A 677 3.35 29.72 25.81
C ALA A 677 4.48 29.76 24.74
N SER A 678 5.74 29.87 25.18
CA SER A 678 6.90 29.87 24.29
C SER A 678 7.34 28.47 23.85
N LEU A 679 6.82 27.41 24.48
CA LEU A 679 7.15 26.04 24.13
C LEU A 679 6.52 25.67 22.76
N ALA A 680 7.30 25.02 21.91
CA ALA A 680 6.77 24.47 20.66
C ALA A 680 5.68 23.43 20.97
N PRO A 681 4.60 23.30 20.19
CA PRO A 681 3.60 22.27 20.44
C PRO A 681 4.22 20.87 20.37
N LEU A 682 3.70 19.95 21.18
CA LEU A 682 4.06 18.55 21.04
C LEU A 682 3.47 18.03 19.72
N ARG A 683 4.28 17.33 19.01
CA ARG A 683 3.86 16.76 17.73
C ARG A 683 2.81 15.67 17.92
N ASN A 684 1.80 15.68 17.05
CA ASN A 684 0.73 14.71 17.04
C ASN A 684 0.99 13.64 15.98
N PRO A 685 1.40 12.42 16.33
CA PRO A 685 1.76 11.38 15.36
C PRO A 685 0.58 10.86 14.54
N TRP A 686 -0.66 11.21 14.89
CA TRP A 686 -1.88 10.79 14.18
C TRP A 686 -2.32 11.76 13.08
N LEU A 687 -1.75 12.94 13.00
CA LEU A 687 -2.15 13.98 12.04
C LEU A 687 -1.18 14.10 10.87
N GLU A 688 -0.39 13.06 10.66
CA GLU A 688 0.64 13.02 9.63
C GLU A 688 0.28 12.10 8.46
#